data_fabb45de95dd2aa25c67150db09a52d4
#
_entry.id   fabb45de95dd2aa25c67150db09a52d4
#
_cell.length_a   1.000
_cell.length_b   1.000
_cell.length_c   1.000
_cell.angle_alpha   90.00
_cell.angle_beta   90.00
_cell.angle_gamma   90.00
#
_symmetry.space_group_name_H-M   'P 1'
#
loop_
_entity.id
_entity.type
_entity.pdbx_description
1 polymer ?
#
loop_
_entity_poly.entity_id
_entity_poly.type
_entity_poly.pdbx_seq_one_letter_code
_entity_poly.pdbx_strand_id
1 'polypeptide(L)'
;MTKKIYVVLTLCLLFIGLPISATAQKATVIKGIVRDSITHEPISYASVFFVGSDKGLMTDDDGKFAVSVRDNFLNVRFSTLGYREKTVFVKKGAENDLVIDLVPSDYVLKEVVVKPKKEKYSKKNNPAVEFVKKLIERRHVGDPKNHDFYNYEKYEKMTFALNEFSEEQKKKWLFKKFQFIFDYVDTSEVSGKPILTVSIKEKIAENYYRRSPETEKSVVTGIKRAGIDEIFSQESVQMLCEDLFREIDIFRNDITLLNNRFVSPLSNIGTSFYKYYLLDTILVDGVKCVDLGFVPFNSESFGFTGHIYVPEGDSTYFIKKVKLNVPRDINLNYVENMYLEQDYERLEDGTRIKTKDDAIIEFRIMPATQGLYARRMTTYDKFTFTPPDDLSVYDFEGREKVEVDAQAKPEEFWVDNRHVPVKKKENAVDKLLARLREVPVFYYTEKVLGILISGYIETGKDSKFDFGPMNTTISANEIEGARFRIGGLTTAQLNPHWFARGYVAYGTKDEKVKYSGEVEYSFNKKKFHSREFPINSIKLSHSYDIDQLGQHYLYTNKDNVFLSLKRKGDNKATYLRKTELSYLQERKGGFSFGLGIRNEIQQMATDRIAFIDGYGKKIKDYMQTNFEVKLRFAPNEKFYQTKSQRFPINLDAP
;
A
#
# COMPACT_ATOMS: atom_id res chain seq x y z
N MET A 1 48.82 -9.32 -32.81
CA MET A 1 47.56 -9.64 -32.12
C MET A 1 47.70 -10.68 -31.00
N THR A 2 48.66 -11.56 -31.04
CA THR A 2 48.85 -12.68 -30.11
C THR A 2 49.33 -12.32 -28.69
N LYS A 3 50.13 -11.27 -28.52
CA LYS A 3 50.64 -10.87 -27.19
C LYS A 3 49.60 -10.26 -26.24
N LYS A 4 48.53 -9.64 -26.75
CA LYS A 4 47.44 -9.08 -25.92
C LYS A 4 46.49 -10.15 -25.39
N ILE A 5 46.35 -11.28 -26.08
CA ILE A 5 45.49 -12.39 -25.64
C ILE A 5 46.11 -13.15 -24.46
N TYR A 6 47.45 -13.31 -24.47
CA TYR A 6 48.16 -13.96 -23.36
C TYR A 6 48.13 -13.14 -22.07
N VAL A 7 48.14 -11.80 -22.15
CA VAL A 7 48.02 -10.93 -20.97
C VAL A 7 46.62 -11.00 -20.35
N VAL A 8 45.59 -11.06 -21.17
CA VAL A 8 44.21 -11.22 -20.69
C VAL A 8 43.96 -12.60 -20.08
N LEU A 9 44.49 -13.66 -20.71
CA LEU A 9 44.43 -15.02 -20.19
C LEU A 9 45.20 -15.18 -18.87
N THR A 10 46.38 -14.55 -18.74
CA THR A 10 47.17 -14.58 -17.50
C THR A 10 46.51 -13.77 -16.39
N LEU A 11 45.84 -12.66 -16.69
CA LEU A 11 45.05 -11.92 -15.73
C LEU A 11 43.77 -12.70 -15.28
N CYS A 12 43.13 -13.42 -16.18
CA CYS A 12 41.97 -14.27 -15.82
C CYS A 12 42.40 -15.47 -14.97
N LEU A 13 43.57 -16.06 -15.21
CA LEU A 13 44.11 -17.16 -14.40
C LEU A 13 44.58 -16.70 -12.99
N LEU A 14 45.04 -15.47 -12.85
CA LEU A 14 45.37 -14.88 -11.55
C LEU A 14 44.13 -14.63 -10.64
N PHE A 15 42.94 -14.44 -11.23
CA PHE A 15 41.68 -14.30 -10.47
C PHE A 15 41.06 -15.62 -10.02
N ILE A 16 41.45 -16.76 -10.62
CA ILE A 16 40.91 -18.10 -10.28
C ILE A 16 41.68 -18.75 -9.10
N GLY A 17 42.83 -18.20 -8.72
CA GLY A 17 43.72 -18.77 -7.70
C GLY A 17 43.58 -18.24 -6.27
N LEU A 18 42.60 -17.39 -5.97
CA LEU A 18 42.39 -16.96 -4.60
C LEU A 18 41.54 -18.00 -3.85
N PRO A 19 42.09 -18.61 -2.78
CA PRO A 19 41.29 -19.49 -1.94
C PRO A 19 40.15 -18.63 -1.32
N ILE A 20 38.92 -18.87 -1.74
CA ILE A 20 37.76 -18.37 -1.02
C ILE A 20 37.70 -19.14 0.30
N SER A 21 38.37 -18.58 1.31
CA SER A 21 38.19 -19.04 2.68
C SER A 21 36.75 -18.76 3.03
N ALA A 22 35.88 -19.76 2.90
CA ALA A 22 34.51 -19.72 3.43
C ALA A 22 34.63 -19.69 4.96
N THR A 23 34.80 -18.49 5.52
CA THR A 23 34.70 -18.28 6.96
C THR A 23 33.24 -18.52 7.31
N ALA A 24 32.95 -19.62 8.03
CA ALA A 24 31.66 -19.89 8.59
C ALA A 24 31.22 -18.67 9.41
N GLN A 25 30.20 -17.98 8.92
CA GLN A 25 29.73 -16.73 9.52
C GLN A 25 29.13 -17.05 10.89
N LYS A 26 29.76 -16.61 11.97
CA LYS A 26 29.24 -16.77 13.33
C LYS A 26 27.91 -16.05 13.43
N ALA A 27 26.91 -16.70 14.03
CA ALA A 27 25.62 -16.09 14.29
C ALA A 27 25.77 -14.89 15.23
N THR A 28 25.05 -13.83 14.95
CA THR A 28 24.91 -12.67 15.84
C THR A 28 23.74 -12.95 16.78
N VAL A 29 24.01 -13.05 18.06
CA VAL A 29 23.00 -13.20 19.10
C VAL A 29 22.69 -11.81 19.65
N ILE A 30 21.43 -11.46 19.72
CA ILE A 30 20.96 -10.19 20.27
C ILE A 30 19.88 -10.53 21.28
N LYS A 31 20.10 -10.14 22.51
CA LYS A 31 19.15 -10.32 23.62
C LYS A 31 19.11 -9.06 24.46
N GLY A 32 18.08 -8.89 25.24
CA GLY A 32 18.00 -7.75 26.13
C GLY A 32 16.58 -7.43 26.58
N ILE A 33 16.41 -6.19 27.03
CA ILE A 33 15.15 -5.67 27.53
C ILE A 33 14.91 -4.26 26.97
N VAL A 34 13.67 -3.98 26.57
CA VAL A 34 13.20 -2.65 26.19
C VAL A 34 12.39 -2.10 27.37
N ARG A 35 12.65 -0.86 27.77
CA ARG A 35 12.00 -0.21 28.91
C ARG A 35 11.78 1.28 28.68
N ASP A 36 10.89 1.86 29.42
CA ASP A 36 10.64 3.30 29.45
C ASP A 36 11.84 4.04 30.04
N SER A 37 12.27 5.14 29.42
CA SER A 37 13.45 5.91 29.87
C SER A 37 13.21 6.72 31.16
N ILE A 38 11.95 6.95 31.56
CA ILE A 38 11.57 7.74 32.71
C ILE A 38 11.21 6.83 33.89
N THR A 39 10.33 5.84 33.65
CA THR A 39 9.82 4.94 34.70
C THR A 39 10.72 3.72 34.90
N HIS A 40 11.61 3.42 33.94
CA HIS A 40 12.41 2.20 33.85
C HIS A 40 11.61 0.89 33.84
N GLU A 41 10.32 0.97 33.60
CA GLU A 41 9.48 -0.20 33.46
C GLU A 41 9.69 -0.86 32.09
N PRO A 42 9.64 -2.20 32.02
CA PRO A 42 9.78 -2.91 30.76
C PRO A 42 8.59 -2.62 29.83
N ILE A 43 8.86 -2.44 28.55
CA ILE A 43 7.86 -2.21 27.51
C ILE A 43 7.57 -3.53 26.79
N SER A 44 6.35 -4.04 26.98
CA SER A 44 5.88 -5.26 26.32
C SER A 44 5.56 -4.97 24.84
N TYR A 45 5.76 -5.97 23.98
CA TYR A 45 5.41 -5.92 22.54
C TYR A 45 6.03 -4.75 21.76
N ALA A 46 7.16 -4.24 22.21
CA ALA A 46 7.96 -3.32 21.43
C ALA A 46 8.55 -4.05 20.21
N SER A 47 8.48 -3.44 19.05
CA SER A 47 9.03 -3.99 17.82
C SER A 47 10.57 -3.87 17.83
N VAL A 48 11.24 -4.97 17.54
CA VAL A 48 12.70 -5.10 17.39
C VAL A 48 12.99 -5.45 15.94
N PHE A 49 13.39 -4.49 15.14
CA PHE A 49 13.55 -4.64 13.69
C PHE A 49 15.02 -4.55 13.26
N PHE A 50 15.47 -5.49 12.43
CA PHE A 50 16.83 -5.51 11.90
C PHE A 50 16.93 -4.69 10.63
N VAL A 51 17.52 -3.51 10.74
CA VAL A 51 17.62 -2.55 9.62
C VAL A 51 18.43 -3.14 8.47
N GLY A 52 17.79 -3.24 7.30
CA GLY A 52 18.40 -3.86 6.11
C GLY A 52 18.11 -5.35 5.94
N SER A 53 17.24 -5.93 6.79
CA SER A 53 16.72 -7.28 6.63
C SER A 53 15.18 -7.27 6.62
N ASP A 54 14.59 -8.41 6.30
CA ASP A 54 13.14 -8.65 6.38
C ASP A 54 12.71 -9.24 7.74
N LYS A 55 13.62 -9.23 8.72
CA LYS A 55 13.43 -9.89 10.01
C LYS A 55 13.19 -8.89 11.12
N GLY A 56 12.30 -9.24 12.02
CA GLY A 56 11.98 -8.55 13.24
C GLY A 56 11.33 -9.51 14.23
N LEU A 57 11.21 -9.07 15.47
CA LEU A 57 10.46 -9.74 16.52
C LEU A 57 9.86 -8.68 17.45
N MET A 58 9.02 -9.11 18.36
CA MET A 58 8.48 -8.25 19.40
C MET A 58 9.04 -8.67 20.76
N THR A 59 9.13 -7.73 21.69
CA THR A 59 9.44 -8.06 23.08
C THR A 59 8.30 -8.86 23.67
N ASP A 60 8.62 -9.71 24.65
CA ASP A 60 7.64 -10.45 25.42
C ASP A 60 6.90 -9.57 26.45
N ASP A 61 6.08 -10.19 27.29
CA ASP A 61 5.31 -9.51 28.34
C ASP A 61 6.22 -8.76 29.36
N ASP A 62 7.47 -9.20 29.51
CA ASP A 62 8.49 -8.61 30.37
C ASP A 62 9.37 -7.58 29.65
N GLY A 63 9.04 -7.22 28.41
CA GLY A 63 9.86 -6.33 27.59
C GLY A 63 11.17 -6.96 27.11
N LYS A 64 11.35 -8.28 27.25
CA LYS A 64 12.57 -9.00 26.86
C LYS A 64 12.49 -9.48 25.43
N PHE A 65 13.65 -9.59 24.80
CA PHE A 65 13.80 -10.16 23.47
C PHE A 65 15.08 -10.99 23.37
N ALA A 66 15.07 -12.02 22.55
CA ALA A 66 16.24 -12.81 22.24
C ALA A 66 16.12 -13.41 20.83
N VAL A 67 17.15 -13.24 20.02
CA VAL A 67 17.20 -13.75 18.65
C VAL A 67 18.62 -14.06 18.22
N SER A 68 18.74 -15.09 17.38
CA SER A 68 20.02 -15.44 16.74
C SER A 68 19.88 -15.33 15.23
N VAL A 69 20.69 -14.50 14.59
CA VAL A 69 20.63 -14.22 13.15
C VAL A 69 22.00 -14.35 12.49
N ARG A 70 22.00 -14.82 11.25
CA ARG A 70 23.20 -14.99 10.43
C ARG A 70 23.34 -13.94 9.32
N ASP A 71 22.39 -13.00 9.27
CA ASP A 71 22.33 -11.98 8.23
C ASP A 71 23.31 -10.82 8.48
N ASN A 72 23.63 -10.11 7.40
CA ASN A 72 24.52 -8.94 7.43
C ASN A 72 23.74 -7.66 7.79
N PHE A 73 23.39 -7.45 9.04
CA PHE A 73 22.91 -6.16 9.53
C PHE A 73 23.79 -5.70 10.70
N LEU A 74 23.86 -4.40 10.88
CA LEU A 74 24.64 -3.75 11.93
C LEU A 74 23.78 -2.88 12.84
N ASN A 75 22.54 -2.61 12.46
CA ASN A 75 21.64 -1.75 13.20
C ASN A 75 20.35 -2.48 13.55
N VAL A 76 19.91 -2.33 14.78
CA VAL A 76 18.63 -2.83 15.29
C VAL A 76 17.81 -1.66 15.74
N ARG A 77 16.59 -1.54 15.23
CA ARG A 77 15.65 -0.49 15.55
C ARG A 77 14.60 -1.01 16.53
N PHE A 78 14.39 -0.25 17.56
CA PHE A 78 13.41 -0.49 18.60
C PHE A 78 12.33 0.58 18.51
N SER A 79 11.07 0.17 18.47
CA SER A 79 9.95 1.11 18.40
C SER A 79 8.67 0.51 18.99
N THR A 80 7.86 1.38 19.55
CA THR A 80 6.52 1.06 20.02
C THR A 80 5.66 2.32 20.01
N LEU A 81 4.35 2.15 20.07
CA LEU A 81 3.41 3.27 20.11
C LEU A 81 3.65 4.11 21.37
N GLY A 82 3.68 5.43 21.21
CA GLY A 82 3.89 6.35 22.34
C GLY A 82 5.35 6.64 22.66
N TYR A 83 6.30 6.07 21.94
CA TYR A 83 7.72 6.25 22.18
C TYR A 83 8.47 6.65 20.91
N ARG A 84 9.54 7.42 21.08
CA ARG A 84 10.49 7.70 20.01
C ARG A 84 11.27 6.44 19.67
N GLU A 85 11.39 6.12 18.40
CA GLU A 85 12.19 4.98 17.96
C GLU A 85 13.68 5.18 18.28
N LYS A 86 14.36 4.10 18.62
CA LYS A 86 15.79 4.08 18.92
C LYS A 86 16.48 3.03 18.06
N THR A 87 17.53 3.43 17.35
CA THR A 87 18.36 2.51 16.57
C THR A 87 19.71 2.34 17.27
N VAL A 88 20.12 1.09 17.44
CA VAL A 88 21.36 0.72 18.14
C VAL A 88 22.22 -0.10 17.21
N PHE A 89 23.54 0.20 17.23
CA PHE A 89 24.53 -0.58 16.52
C PHE A 89 24.86 -1.86 17.27
N VAL A 90 24.92 -3.01 16.58
CA VAL A 90 25.26 -4.31 17.14
C VAL A 90 26.53 -4.89 16.52
N LYS A 91 27.31 -5.61 17.33
CA LYS A 91 28.54 -6.26 16.87
C LYS A 91 28.19 -7.58 16.18
N LYS A 92 28.57 -7.67 14.90
CA LYS A 92 28.36 -8.87 14.09
C LYS A 92 29.15 -10.07 14.62
N GLY A 93 28.51 -11.24 14.61
CA GLY A 93 29.16 -12.50 15.04
C GLY A 93 29.46 -12.57 16.54
N ALA A 94 28.87 -11.71 17.34
CA ALA A 94 29.02 -11.63 18.79
C ALA A 94 27.67 -11.74 19.48
N GLU A 95 27.69 -12.00 20.77
CA GLU A 95 26.53 -11.88 21.64
C GLU A 95 26.43 -10.42 22.09
N ASN A 96 25.25 -9.81 21.85
CA ASN A 96 24.92 -8.44 22.23
C ASN A 96 23.83 -8.49 23.29
N ASP A 97 24.12 -8.02 24.49
CA ASP A 97 23.16 -7.87 25.59
C ASP A 97 22.79 -6.38 25.69
N LEU A 98 21.52 -6.05 25.44
CA LEU A 98 21.10 -4.68 25.24
C LEU A 98 20.03 -4.28 26.26
N VAL A 99 20.23 -3.13 26.88
CA VAL A 99 19.19 -2.44 27.62
C VAL A 99 18.77 -1.21 26.81
N ILE A 100 17.53 -1.21 26.35
CA ILE A 100 17.01 -0.20 25.45
C ILE A 100 16.01 0.66 26.18
N ASP A 101 16.41 1.88 26.54
CA ASP A 101 15.51 2.87 27.10
C ASP A 101 14.89 3.67 25.93
N LEU A 102 13.57 3.56 25.77
CA LEU A 102 12.80 4.35 24.81
C LEU A 102 12.24 5.60 25.49
N VAL A 103 12.37 6.73 24.82
CA VAL A 103 11.89 8.01 25.33
C VAL A 103 10.41 8.17 24.92
N PRO A 104 9.50 8.44 25.87
CA PRO A 104 8.12 8.77 25.53
C PRO A 104 8.06 9.92 24.52
N SER A 105 7.16 9.83 23.56
CA SER A 105 6.95 10.89 22.57
C SER A 105 5.99 11.93 23.16
N ASP A 106 6.38 13.20 23.14
CA ASP A 106 5.53 14.30 23.62
C ASP A 106 4.24 14.49 22.78
N TYR A 107 4.17 13.81 21.64
CA TYR A 107 3.00 13.82 20.76
C TYR A 107 1.93 12.78 21.11
N VAL A 108 2.22 11.88 22.03
CA VAL A 108 1.23 10.96 22.61
C VAL A 108 1.00 11.41 24.04
N LEU A 109 -0.22 11.82 24.35
CA LEU A 109 -0.68 12.19 25.69
C LEU A 109 -0.08 11.23 26.73
N LYS A 110 0.44 11.78 27.83
CA LYS A 110 1.00 11.02 28.97
C LYS A 110 -0.01 9.97 29.45
N GLU A 111 0.09 8.79 28.90
CA GLU A 111 -0.63 7.63 29.36
C GLU A 111 0.23 6.92 30.42
N VAL A 112 -0.23 6.92 31.65
CA VAL A 112 0.40 6.12 32.72
C VAL A 112 -0.01 4.67 32.44
N VAL A 113 0.89 3.90 31.86
CA VAL A 113 0.67 2.47 31.64
C VAL A 113 0.88 1.73 32.97
N VAL A 114 -0.20 1.40 33.67
CA VAL A 114 -0.17 0.46 34.80
C VAL A 114 -0.20 -0.96 34.23
N LYS A 115 0.84 -1.74 34.49
CA LYS A 115 0.95 -3.12 34.02
C LYS A 115 0.18 -4.08 34.91
N PRO A 116 -0.62 -4.98 34.32
CA PRO A 116 -1.17 -6.10 35.08
C PRO A 116 -0.04 -7.04 35.54
N LYS A 117 -0.24 -7.66 36.71
CA LYS A 117 0.69 -8.65 37.28
C LYS A 117 1.01 -9.77 36.29
N LYS A 118 2.24 -10.29 36.37
CA LYS A 118 2.83 -11.33 35.51
C LYS A 118 2.07 -12.68 35.58
N GLU A 119 0.95 -12.79 34.88
CA GLU A 119 0.29 -14.08 34.70
C GLU A 119 0.36 -14.50 33.24
N LYS A 120 0.59 -15.80 33.00
CA LYS A 120 0.54 -16.37 31.63
C LYS A 120 -0.84 -16.11 31.06
N TYR A 121 -0.93 -15.48 29.86
CA TYR A 121 -2.21 -15.19 29.24
C TYR A 121 -3.10 -16.41 29.16
N SER A 122 -4.32 -16.32 29.70
CA SER A 122 -5.35 -17.33 29.60
C SER A 122 -6.62 -16.72 29.05
N LYS A 123 -7.31 -17.46 28.19
CA LYS A 123 -8.65 -17.06 27.73
C LYS A 123 -9.75 -17.39 28.74
N LYS A 124 -9.49 -18.39 29.60
CA LYS A 124 -10.48 -18.88 30.57
C LYS A 124 -10.54 -17.93 31.75
N ASN A 125 -11.73 -17.48 32.09
CA ASN A 125 -11.99 -16.52 33.16
C ASN A 125 -11.23 -15.19 33.01
N ASN A 126 -11.01 -14.73 31.77
CA ASN A 126 -10.31 -13.48 31.49
C ASN A 126 -11.33 -12.35 31.33
N PRO A 127 -11.33 -11.33 32.21
CA PRO A 127 -12.28 -10.21 32.13
C PRO A 127 -12.23 -9.46 30.79
N ALA A 128 -11.04 -9.32 30.19
CA ALA A 128 -10.88 -8.68 28.88
C ALA A 128 -11.58 -9.46 27.75
N VAL A 129 -11.52 -10.81 27.84
CA VAL A 129 -12.22 -11.66 26.85
C VAL A 129 -13.74 -11.56 27.00
N GLU A 130 -14.25 -11.51 28.23
CA GLU A 130 -15.69 -11.32 28.47
C GLU A 130 -16.13 -9.91 28.04
N PHE A 131 -15.30 -8.89 28.26
CA PHE A 131 -15.56 -7.54 27.83
C PHE A 131 -15.64 -7.43 26.29
N VAL A 132 -14.65 -7.99 25.57
CA VAL A 132 -14.66 -7.92 24.09
C VAL A 132 -15.80 -8.75 23.47
N LYS A 133 -16.21 -9.86 24.07
CA LYS A 133 -17.40 -10.60 23.60
C LYS A 133 -18.65 -9.72 23.57
N LYS A 134 -18.87 -8.92 24.62
CA LYS A 134 -19.99 -7.98 24.67
C LYS A 134 -19.86 -6.86 23.61
N LEU A 135 -18.64 -6.39 23.34
CA LEU A 135 -18.39 -5.45 22.24
C LEU A 135 -18.75 -6.09 20.89
N ILE A 136 -18.32 -7.35 20.65
CA ILE A 136 -18.60 -8.08 19.41
C ILE A 136 -20.11 -8.31 19.25
N GLU A 137 -20.81 -8.73 20.29
CA GLU A 137 -22.26 -8.94 20.29
C GLU A 137 -23.03 -7.66 19.95
N ARG A 138 -22.56 -6.52 20.43
CA ARG A 138 -23.24 -5.22 20.30
C ARG A 138 -22.70 -4.34 19.17
N ARG A 139 -21.74 -4.80 18.39
CA ARG A 139 -21.06 -3.99 17.37
C ARG A 139 -21.96 -3.38 16.30
N HIS A 140 -23.13 -3.97 16.06
CA HIS A 140 -24.12 -3.48 15.10
C HIS A 140 -25.22 -2.59 15.74
N VAL A 141 -25.18 -2.42 17.07
CA VAL A 141 -26.11 -1.52 17.76
C VAL A 141 -25.70 -0.08 17.46
N GLY A 142 -26.68 0.75 17.10
CA GLY A 142 -26.46 2.15 16.75
C GLY A 142 -25.76 2.35 15.39
N ASP A 143 -25.78 1.37 14.50
CA ASP A 143 -25.28 1.55 13.14
C ASP A 143 -26.16 2.59 12.41
N PRO A 144 -25.59 3.68 11.87
CA PRO A 144 -26.36 4.72 11.17
C PRO A 144 -27.12 4.18 9.95
N LYS A 145 -26.68 3.08 9.35
CA LYS A 145 -27.35 2.41 8.23
C LYS A 145 -28.65 1.67 8.65
N ASN A 146 -28.97 1.63 9.94
CA ASN A 146 -30.26 1.15 10.42
C ASN A 146 -31.41 2.17 10.18
N HIS A 147 -31.10 3.45 9.96
CA HIS A 147 -32.03 4.47 9.55
C HIS A 147 -32.43 4.33 8.07
N ASP A 148 -33.59 4.85 7.69
CA ASP A 148 -34.04 4.84 6.29
C ASP A 148 -33.18 5.75 5.41
N PHE A 149 -32.69 6.84 6.00
CA PHE A 149 -31.76 7.79 5.39
C PHE A 149 -30.64 8.12 6.35
N TYR A 150 -29.46 8.33 5.80
CA TYR A 150 -28.26 8.74 6.54
C TYR A 150 -27.40 9.62 5.62
N ASN A 151 -27.35 10.90 5.90
CA ASN A 151 -26.62 11.85 5.09
C ASN A 151 -25.59 12.57 5.97
N TYR A 152 -24.47 12.94 5.38
CA TYR A 152 -23.39 13.64 6.08
C TYR A 152 -22.44 14.34 5.10
N GLU A 153 -21.77 15.38 5.57
CA GLU A 153 -20.66 16.00 4.88
C GLU A 153 -19.36 15.27 5.24
N LYS A 154 -18.53 15.01 4.24
CA LYS A 154 -17.21 14.38 4.37
C LYS A 154 -16.15 15.34 3.86
N TYR A 155 -15.23 15.74 4.74
CA TYR A 155 -14.00 16.41 4.36
C TYR A 155 -12.84 15.43 4.41
N GLU A 156 -12.09 15.32 3.32
CA GLU A 156 -10.93 14.45 3.21
C GLU A 156 -9.70 15.27 2.83
N LYS A 157 -8.63 15.12 3.60
CA LYS A 157 -7.33 15.72 3.34
C LYS A 157 -6.28 14.63 3.18
N MET A 158 -5.71 14.54 1.99
CA MET A 158 -4.62 13.61 1.67
C MET A 158 -3.31 14.38 1.56
N THR A 159 -2.30 13.94 2.30
CA THR A 159 -0.98 14.56 2.34
C THR A 159 0.07 13.55 1.95
N PHE A 160 0.93 13.91 0.99
CA PHE A 160 2.11 13.13 0.63
C PHE A 160 3.37 13.90 0.98
N ALA A 161 4.31 13.21 1.60
CA ALA A 161 5.58 13.81 2.00
C ALA A 161 6.74 12.82 1.80
N LEU A 162 7.93 13.36 1.69
CA LEU A 162 9.17 12.59 1.79
C LEU A 162 9.61 12.62 3.27
N ASN A 163 10.02 11.50 3.83
CA ASN A 163 10.49 11.45 5.22
C ASN A 163 12.01 11.42 5.35
N GLU A 164 12.51 11.54 6.60
CA GLU A 164 13.94 11.52 6.93
C GLU A 164 14.78 12.67 6.39
N PHE A 165 14.22 13.87 6.32
CA PHE A 165 14.96 15.10 6.05
C PHE A 165 15.71 15.60 7.29
N SER A 166 16.73 14.85 7.74
CA SER A 166 17.52 15.20 8.94
C SER A 166 18.57 16.31 8.64
N GLU A 167 19.04 16.96 9.70
CA GLU A 167 20.15 17.94 9.62
C GLU A 167 21.45 17.32 9.05
N GLU A 168 21.64 16.01 9.21
CA GLU A 168 22.76 15.30 8.59
C GLU A 168 22.65 15.24 7.07
N GLN A 169 21.45 15.09 6.55
CA GLN A 169 21.19 15.10 5.11
C GLN A 169 21.45 16.49 4.49
N LYS A 170 21.20 17.55 5.23
CA LYS A 170 21.50 18.93 4.83
C LYS A 170 22.97 19.11 4.41
N LYS A 171 23.88 18.35 5.02
CA LYS A 171 25.33 18.41 4.75
C LYS A 171 25.73 17.63 3.50
N LYS A 172 24.90 16.77 2.95
CA LYS A 172 25.23 15.97 1.76
C LYS A 172 25.33 16.85 0.52
N TRP A 173 26.26 16.51 -0.37
CA TRP A 173 26.54 17.27 -1.59
C TRP A 173 25.30 17.47 -2.50
N LEU A 174 24.40 16.49 -2.53
CA LEU A 174 23.13 16.53 -3.27
C LEU A 174 22.24 17.68 -2.83
N PHE A 175 22.24 18.03 -1.54
CA PHE A 175 21.39 19.07 -0.98
C PHE A 175 22.03 20.47 -0.95
N LYS A 176 23.29 20.62 -1.42
CA LYS A 176 23.93 21.95 -1.43
C LYS A 176 23.15 23.01 -2.20
N LYS A 177 22.50 22.62 -3.29
CA LYS A 177 21.66 23.54 -4.10
C LYS A 177 20.22 23.66 -3.59
N PHE A 178 19.82 22.84 -2.60
CA PHE A 178 18.46 22.73 -2.09
C PHE A 178 18.36 23.07 -0.59
N GLN A 179 19.30 23.84 -0.04
CA GLN A 179 19.31 24.17 1.40
C GLN A 179 17.99 24.77 1.89
N PHE A 180 17.31 25.54 1.06
CA PHE A 180 16.03 26.17 1.37
C PHE A 180 14.89 25.19 1.65
N ILE A 181 14.98 23.92 1.22
CA ILE A 181 13.92 22.93 1.49
C ILE A 181 13.78 22.63 2.97
N PHE A 182 14.87 22.74 3.74
CA PHE A 182 14.87 22.48 5.17
C PHE A 182 14.05 23.49 5.98
N ASP A 183 13.73 24.65 5.41
CA ASP A 183 12.82 25.65 6.00
C ASP A 183 11.36 25.17 5.99
N TYR A 184 11.05 24.20 5.11
CA TYR A 184 9.70 23.63 4.91
C TYR A 184 9.51 22.25 5.57
N VAL A 185 10.56 21.69 6.17
CA VAL A 185 10.48 20.41 6.86
C VAL A 185 9.59 20.52 8.09
N ASP A 186 8.64 19.59 8.20
CA ASP A 186 7.75 19.42 9.36
C ASP A 186 8.09 18.09 10.07
N THR A 187 7.32 17.73 11.07
CA THR A 187 7.52 16.49 11.85
C THR A 187 6.30 15.59 11.71
N SER A 188 6.52 14.30 11.44
CA SER A 188 5.46 13.30 11.45
C SER A 188 4.86 13.17 12.85
N GLU A 189 3.55 13.25 12.96
CA GLU A 189 2.83 13.13 14.24
C GLU A 189 2.89 11.71 14.82
N VAL A 190 3.22 10.71 13.99
CA VAL A 190 3.26 9.30 14.40
C VAL A 190 4.67 8.82 14.69
N SER A 191 5.61 9.05 13.77
CA SER A 191 6.98 8.54 13.94
C SER A 191 7.95 9.57 14.53
N GLY A 192 7.55 10.84 14.64
CA GLY A 192 8.43 11.94 15.04
C GLY A 192 9.55 12.25 14.03
N LYS A 193 9.52 11.61 12.86
CA LYS A 193 10.51 11.82 11.79
C LYS A 193 10.28 13.15 11.07
N PRO A 194 11.36 13.82 10.64
CA PRO A 194 11.24 15.01 9.79
C PRO A 194 10.68 14.65 8.42
N ILE A 195 9.63 15.35 8.00
CA ILE A 195 8.93 15.14 6.74
C ILE A 195 8.91 16.41 5.90
N LEU A 196 9.03 16.27 4.59
CA LEU A 196 8.87 17.35 3.62
C LEU A 196 7.62 17.10 2.79
N THR A 197 6.56 17.87 3.05
CA THR A 197 5.31 17.77 2.30
C THR A 197 5.51 18.21 0.85
N VAL A 198 5.08 17.37 -0.09
CA VAL A 198 5.24 17.60 -1.54
C VAL A 198 3.92 17.66 -2.29
N SER A 199 2.83 17.12 -1.73
CA SER A 199 1.49 17.24 -2.31
C SER A 199 0.42 17.17 -1.24
N ILE A 200 -0.62 17.98 -1.43
CA ILE A 200 -1.83 18.01 -0.60
C ILE A 200 -3.04 18.01 -1.53
N LYS A 201 -4.01 17.17 -1.22
CA LYS A 201 -5.31 17.14 -1.88
C LYS A 201 -6.39 17.25 -0.81
N GLU A 202 -7.28 18.21 -0.96
CA GLU A 202 -8.47 18.37 -0.13
C GLU A 202 -9.72 18.08 -0.97
N LYS A 203 -10.70 17.43 -0.37
CA LYS A 203 -11.96 17.09 -1.03
C LYS A 203 -13.09 17.24 -0.02
N ILE A 204 -14.17 17.91 -0.44
CA ILE A 204 -15.42 18.02 0.31
C ILE A 204 -16.50 17.34 -0.51
N ALA A 205 -17.28 16.48 0.14
CA ALA A 205 -18.35 15.75 -0.50
C ALA A 205 -19.55 15.58 0.44
N GLU A 206 -20.74 15.73 -0.10
CA GLU A 206 -21.99 15.36 0.53
C GLU A 206 -22.29 13.90 0.23
N ASN A 207 -22.57 13.12 1.25
CA ASN A 207 -22.82 11.69 1.14
C ASN A 207 -24.25 11.37 1.54
N TYR A 208 -24.88 10.53 0.75
CA TYR A 208 -26.30 10.20 0.86
C TYR A 208 -26.47 8.67 0.87
N TYR A 209 -27.04 8.16 1.93
CA TYR A 209 -27.43 6.76 2.05
C TYR A 209 -28.96 6.64 2.14
N ARG A 210 -29.53 5.71 1.41
CA ARG A 210 -30.93 5.29 1.48
C ARG A 210 -30.96 3.78 1.67
N ARG A 211 -31.75 3.32 2.66
CA ARG A 211 -31.85 1.91 3.02
C ARG A 211 -32.64 1.09 2.00
N SER A 212 -33.71 1.65 1.43
CA SER A 212 -34.60 0.91 0.52
C SER A 212 -34.98 1.75 -0.70
N PRO A 213 -34.64 1.34 -1.95
CA PRO A 213 -33.60 0.34 -2.25
C PRO A 213 -32.24 0.82 -1.74
N GLU A 214 -31.41 -0.10 -1.27
CA GLU A 214 -30.10 0.26 -0.71
C GLU A 214 -29.25 0.99 -1.76
N THR A 215 -28.93 2.23 -1.46
CA THR A 215 -28.25 3.12 -2.39
C THR A 215 -27.33 4.06 -1.60
N GLU A 216 -26.09 4.19 -2.07
CA GLU A 216 -25.11 5.12 -1.49
C GLU A 216 -24.55 6.01 -2.60
N LYS A 217 -24.63 7.32 -2.42
CA LYS A 217 -24.19 8.33 -3.38
C LYS A 217 -23.33 9.38 -2.71
N SER A 218 -22.39 9.92 -3.46
CA SER A 218 -21.50 11.00 -3.03
C SER A 218 -21.47 12.11 -4.07
N VAL A 219 -21.70 13.35 -3.67
CA VAL A 219 -21.60 14.54 -4.51
C VAL A 219 -20.41 15.35 -4.04
N VAL A 220 -19.37 15.42 -4.85
CA VAL A 220 -18.18 16.19 -4.56
C VAL A 220 -18.41 17.65 -4.90
N THR A 221 -18.43 18.49 -3.88
CA THR A 221 -18.71 19.94 -3.99
C THR A 221 -17.42 20.77 -4.07
N GLY A 222 -16.29 20.24 -3.56
CA GLY A 222 -15.01 20.96 -3.61
C GLY A 222 -13.81 20.03 -3.74
N ILE A 223 -12.85 20.42 -4.61
CA ILE A 223 -11.53 19.77 -4.75
C ILE A 223 -10.47 20.86 -4.81
N LYS A 224 -9.51 20.81 -3.88
CA LYS A 224 -8.33 21.68 -3.88
C LYS A 224 -7.06 20.84 -3.91
N ARG A 225 -6.10 21.29 -4.68
CA ARG A 225 -4.80 20.60 -4.82
C ARG A 225 -3.68 21.59 -4.68
N ALA A 226 -2.61 21.18 -4.01
CA ALA A 226 -1.38 21.94 -3.89
C ALA A 226 -0.20 20.98 -4.04
N GLY A 227 0.86 21.44 -4.68
CA GLY A 227 2.06 20.63 -4.78
C GLY A 227 2.24 19.89 -6.09
N ILE A 228 2.96 18.76 -6.08
CA ILE A 228 3.23 17.93 -7.26
C ILE A 228 1.97 17.11 -7.59
N ASP A 229 1.02 17.74 -8.28
CA ASP A 229 -0.24 17.10 -8.65
C ASP A 229 -0.10 16.19 -9.88
N GLU A 230 0.76 16.55 -10.84
CA GLU A 230 0.92 15.80 -12.10
C GLU A 230 1.31 14.31 -11.90
N ILE A 231 2.06 14.01 -10.83
CA ILE A 231 2.45 12.64 -10.49
C ILE A 231 1.29 11.92 -9.78
N PHE A 232 0.64 12.58 -8.82
CA PHE A 232 -0.41 11.98 -7.99
C PHE A 232 -1.79 11.98 -8.65
N SER A 233 -1.99 12.75 -9.72
CA SER A 233 -3.21 12.73 -10.52
C SER A 233 -3.26 11.59 -11.54
N GLN A 234 -2.17 10.86 -11.73
CA GLN A 234 -2.15 9.72 -12.64
C GLN A 234 -2.96 8.54 -12.10
N GLU A 235 -3.72 7.90 -12.96
CA GLU A 235 -4.63 6.80 -12.59
C GLU A 235 -4.00 5.69 -11.79
N SER A 236 -2.81 5.24 -12.19
CA SER A 236 -2.09 4.17 -11.49
C SER A 236 -1.74 4.54 -10.05
N VAL A 237 -1.40 5.82 -9.81
CA VAL A 237 -1.12 6.35 -8.48
C VAL A 237 -2.42 6.56 -7.70
N GLN A 238 -3.49 7.04 -8.33
CA GLN A 238 -4.80 7.17 -7.70
C GLN A 238 -5.35 5.82 -7.27
N MET A 239 -5.29 4.80 -8.12
CA MET A 239 -5.70 3.44 -7.75
C MET A 239 -4.87 2.87 -6.59
N LEU A 240 -3.55 3.10 -6.61
CA LEU A 240 -2.69 2.72 -5.49
C LEU A 240 -3.10 3.43 -4.21
N CYS A 241 -3.40 4.73 -4.28
CA CYS A 241 -3.88 5.51 -3.14
C CYS A 241 -5.25 5.02 -2.64
N GLU A 242 -6.18 4.66 -3.53
CA GLU A 242 -7.47 4.09 -3.17
C GLU A 242 -7.32 2.74 -2.45
N ASP A 243 -6.42 1.88 -2.90
CA ASP A 243 -6.12 0.62 -2.23
C ASP A 243 -5.41 0.80 -0.88
N LEU A 244 -4.47 1.76 -0.81
CA LEU A 244 -3.73 2.09 0.41
C LEU A 244 -4.63 2.69 1.49
N PHE A 245 -5.56 3.54 1.07
CA PHE A 245 -6.43 4.32 1.92
C PHE A 245 -7.91 3.90 1.79
N ARG A 246 -8.16 2.62 1.53
CA ARG A 246 -9.51 2.10 1.56
C ARG A 246 -10.14 2.39 2.92
N GLU A 247 -11.42 2.73 2.93
CA GLU A 247 -12.14 2.97 4.17
C GLU A 247 -12.13 1.70 5.04
N ILE A 248 -11.70 1.88 6.29
CA ILE A 248 -11.61 0.81 7.26
C ILE A 248 -12.84 0.85 8.16
N ASP A 249 -13.56 -0.27 8.22
CA ASP A 249 -14.66 -0.49 9.14
C ASP A 249 -14.30 -1.61 10.12
N ILE A 250 -14.01 -1.22 11.36
CA ILE A 250 -13.61 -2.16 12.42
C ILE A 250 -14.75 -3.07 12.88
N PHE A 251 -16.01 -2.72 12.59
CA PHE A 251 -17.20 -3.49 12.98
C PHE A 251 -17.46 -4.67 12.05
N ARG A 252 -16.75 -4.75 10.91
CA ARG A 252 -16.73 -5.93 10.03
C ARG A 252 -15.83 -7.04 10.59
N ASN A 253 -16.00 -8.27 10.11
CA ASN A 253 -15.15 -9.39 10.51
C ASN A 253 -13.74 -9.25 9.93
N ASP A 254 -13.63 -8.76 8.69
CA ASP A 254 -12.39 -8.63 7.95
C ASP A 254 -12.24 -7.22 7.40
N ILE A 255 -11.00 -6.76 7.40
CA ILE A 255 -10.57 -5.47 6.87
C ILE A 255 -9.60 -5.74 5.73
N THR A 256 -9.92 -5.28 4.52
CA THR A 256 -9.02 -5.44 3.37
C THR A 256 -8.04 -4.28 3.31
N LEU A 257 -6.75 -4.58 3.44
CA LEU A 257 -5.64 -3.63 3.31
C LEU A 257 -4.60 -4.18 2.36
N LEU A 258 -4.17 -3.39 1.36
CA LEU A 258 -3.09 -3.76 0.44
C LEU A 258 -3.27 -5.17 -0.14
N ASN A 259 -4.50 -5.49 -0.56
CA ASN A 259 -4.91 -6.81 -1.08
C ASN A 259 -4.77 -7.98 -0.09
N ASN A 260 -4.57 -7.72 1.20
CA ASN A 260 -4.56 -8.71 2.24
C ASN A 260 -5.80 -8.55 3.15
N ARG A 261 -6.32 -9.67 3.63
CA ARG A 261 -7.44 -9.69 4.58
C ARG A 261 -6.91 -9.73 6.00
N PHE A 262 -7.09 -8.63 6.71
CA PHE A 262 -6.79 -8.52 8.12
C PHE A 262 -8.02 -8.87 8.95
N VAL A 263 -7.82 -9.65 9.99
CA VAL A 263 -8.91 -9.96 10.94
C VAL A 263 -9.16 -8.71 11.80
N SER A 264 -10.42 -8.27 11.87
CA SER A 264 -10.79 -7.16 12.77
C SER A 264 -10.66 -7.58 14.23
N PRO A 265 -10.26 -6.66 15.14
CA PRO A 265 -10.31 -6.92 16.58
C PRO A 265 -11.73 -7.17 17.11
N LEU A 266 -12.77 -6.77 16.37
CA LEU A 266 -14.17 -7.05 16.68
C LEU A 266 -14.78 -8.17 15.82
N SER A 267 -13.94 -8.98 15.17
CA SER A 267 -14.37 -10.14 14.41
C SER A 267 -15.04 -11.19 15.31
N ASN A 268 -15.97 -11.96 14.75
CA ASN A 268 -16.54 -13.14 15.41
C ASN A 268 -15.49 -14.16 15.86
N ILE A 269 -14.34 -14.23 15.15
CA ILE A 269 -13.19 -15.06 15.53
C ILE A 269 -12.15 -14.30 16.38
N GLY A 270 -12.43 -13.04 16.71
CA GLY A 270 -11.49 -12.13 17.40
C GLY A 270 -10.89 -12.74 18.65
N THR A 271 -11.71 -13.34 19.53
CA THR A 271 -11.22 -13.99 20.77
C THR A 271 -10.33 -15.22 20.53
N SER A 272 -10.35 -15.79 19.30
CA SER A 272 -9.46 -16.88 18.90
C SER A 272 -8.20 -16.38 18.20
N PHE A 273 -8.24 -15.19 17.66
CA PHE A 273 -7.17 -14.59 16.87
C PHE A 273 -6.29 -13.63 17.70
N TYR A 274 -6.89 -12.93 18.68
CA TYR A 274 -6.22 -11.91 19.50
C TYR A 274 -6.15 -12.29 20.97
N LYS A 275 -5.12 -11.80 21.65
CA LYS A 275 -5.04 -11.63 23.11
C LYS A 275 -5.59 -10.26 23.45
N TYR A 276 -6.47 -10.17 24.43
CA TYR A 276 -7.06 -8.93 24.92
C TYR A 276 -6.66 -8.67 26.36
N TYR A 277 -6.43 -7.41 26.67
CA TYR A 277 -6.00 -6.94 28.00
C TYR A 277 -6.85 -5.74 28.38
N LEU A 278 -7.48 -5.78 29.55
CA LEU A 278 -8.00 -4.58 30.17
C LEU A 278 -6.81 -3.88 30.84
N LEU A 279 -6.47 -2.75 30.28
CA LEU A 279 -5.42 -1.87 30.79
C LEU A 279 -6.02 -0.90 31.83
N ASP A 280 -5.52 0.31 31.92
CA ASP A 280 -6.04 1.28 32.86
C ASP A 280 -7.25 2.05 32.28
N THR A 281 -7.91 2.83 33.11
CA THR A 281 -8.95 3.76 32.67
C THR A 281 -8.33 5.12 32.44
N ILE A 282 -8.51 5.65 31.22
CA ILE A 282 -7.91 6.91 30.77
C ILE A 282 -8.97 7.93 30.32
N LEU A 283 -8.59 9.20 30.28
CA LEU A 283 -9.42 10.26 29.70
C LEU A 283 -9.20 10.34 28.18
N VAL A 284 -10.25 10.16 27.41
CA VAL A 284 -10.28 10.32 25.96
C VAL A 284 -11.26 11.44 25.62
N ASP A 285 -10.75 12.57 25.13
CA ASP A 285 -11.54 13.77 24.80
C ASP A 285 -12.48 14.18 25.96
N GLY A 286 -11.95 14.16 27.21
CA GLY A 286 -12.70 14.52 28.42
C GLY A 286 -13.61 13.43 28.99
N VAL A 287 -13.75 12.28 28.32
CA VAL A 287 -14.56 11.14 28.76
C VAL A 287 -13.65 10.07 29.35
N LYS A 288 -14.01 9.57 30.53
CA LYS A 288 -13.30 8.47 31.19
C LYS A 288 -13.61 7.15 30.46
N CYS A 289 -12.60 6.50 29.91
CA CYS A 289 -12.74 5.30 29.08
C CYS A 289 -11.90 4.15 29.62
N VAL A 290 -12.43 2.96 29.55
CA VAL A 290 -11.69 1.71 29.72
C VAL A 290 -10.83 1.49 28.49
N ASP A 291 -9.54 1.26 28.66
CA ASP A 291 -8.60 0.91 27.59
C ASP A 291 -8.53 -0.60 27.42
N LEU A 292 -9.04 -1.09 26.30
CA LEU A 292 -8.92 -2.49 25.87
C LEU A 292 -7.78 -2.62 24.84
N GLY A 293 -6.61 -3.06 25.32
CA GLY A 293 -5.48 -3.39 24.47
C GLY A 293 -5.64 -4.76 23.79
N PHE A 294 -5.14 -4.92 22.56
CA PHE A 294 -5.17 -6.20 21.86
C PHE A 294 -3.94 -6.41 20.97
N VAL A 295 -3.53 -7.67 20.85
CA VAL A 295 -2.43 -8.12 19.98
C VAL A 295 -2.75 -9.49 19.38
N PRO A 296 -2.34 -9.81 18.15
CA PRO A 296 -2.53 -11.15 17.59
C PRO A 296 -1.80 -12.22 18.43
N PHE A 297 -2.32 -13.46 18.46
CA PHE A 297 -1.58 -14.60 19.04
C PHE A 297 -0.29 -14.89 18.28
N ASN A 298 -0.31 -14.71 16.97
CA ASN A 298 0.85 -14.83 16.10
C ASN A 298 1.09 -13.49 15.41
N SER A 299 2.24 -12.87 15.65
CA SER A 299 2.62 -11.56 15.12
C SER A 299 2.77 -11.51 13.59
N GLU A 300 2.98 -12.67 12.93
CA GLU A 300 3.07 -12.77 11.48
C GLU A 300 1.68 -12.89 10.79
N SER A 301 0.61 -13.07 11.57
CA SER A 301 -0.75 -13.16 11.04
C SER A 301 -1.28 -11.78 10.66
N PHE A 302 -2.07 -11.70 9.59
CA PHE A 302 -2.72 -10.46 9.15
C PHE A 302 -3.75 -9.98 10.17
N GLY A 303 -3.28 -9.25 11.16
CA GLY A 303 -4.05 -8.65 12.24
C GLY A 303 -3.41 -7.35 12.69
N PHE A 304 -4.06 -6.67 13.60
CA PHE A 304 -3.63 -5.40 14.15
C PHE A 304 -3.15 -5.55 15.59
N THR A 305 -2.31 -4.64 16.03
CA THR A 305 -2.13 -4.33 17.45
C THR A 305 -2.81 -2.99 17.72
N GLY A 306 -3.29 -2.76 18.93
CA GLY A 306 -3.90 -1.46 19.22
C GLY A 306 -4.76 -1.44 20.46
N HIS A 307 -5.59 -0.39 20.52
CA HIS A 307 -6.42 -0.05 21.66
C HIS A 307 -7.84 0.28 21.22
N ILE A 308 -8.82 -0.14 22.01
CA ILE A 308 -10.22 0.22 21.87
C ILE A 308 -10.65 0.91 23.16
N TYR A 309 -11.15 2.14 23.05
CA TYR A 309 -11.56 2.95 24.18
C TYR A 309 -13.07 2.97 24.31
N VAL A 310 -13.57 2.51 25.47
CA VAL A 310 -14.99 2.37 25.76
C VAL A 310 -15.31 3.19 27.00
N PRO A 311 -16.31 4.12 26.98
CA PRO A 311 -16.67 4.90 28.16
C PRO A 311 -16.95 4.02 29.39
N GLU A 312 -16.37 4.38 30.53
CA GLU A 312 -16.51 3.62 31.76
C GLU A 312 -17.99 3.62 32.23
N GLY A 313 -18.49 2.44 32.60
CA GLY A 313 -19.86 2.29 33.07
C GLY A 313 -20.93 2.30 31.97
N ASP A 314 -20.55 2.43 30.70
CA ASP A 314 -21.51 2.39 29.59
C ASP A 314 -22.00 0.95 29.31
N SER A 315 -23.24 0.68 29.68
CA SER A 315 -23.88 -0.62 29.46
C SER A 315 -24.14 -0.94 27.99
N THR A 316 -24.05 0.05 27.10
CA THR A 316 -24.21 -0.14 25.65
C THR A 316 -22.94 -0.64 24.96
N TYR A 317 -21.80 -0.56 25.63
CA TYR A 317 -20.48 -0.90 25.07
C TYR A 317 -20.13 -0.07 23.82
N PHE A 318 -20.48 1.22 23.85
CA PHE A 318 -20.15 2.16 22.81
C PHE A 318 -18.62 2.33 22.70
N ILE A 319 -18.11 2.31 21.49
CA ILE A 319 -16.68 2.54 21.22
C ILE A 319 -16.50 4.02 20.89
N LYS A 320 -15.75 4.74 21.74
CA LYS A 320 -15.47 6.17 21.52
C LYS A 320 -14.29 6.40 20.59
N LYS A 321 -13.24 5.59 20.72
CA LYS A 321 -12.01 5.73 19.92
C LYS A 321 -11.35 4.39 19.69
N VAL A 322 -10.70 4.24 18.54
CA VAL A 322 -9.89 3.07 18.21
C VAL A 322 -8.56 3.52 17.63
N LYS A 323 -7.49 2.87 18.08
CA LYS A 323 -6.14 3.02 17.54
C LYS A 323 -5.65 1.68 17.05
N LEU A 324 -5.26 1.59 15.78
CA LEU A 324 -4.75 0.38 15.14
C LEU A 324 -3.35 0.61 14.60
N ASN A 325 -2.48 -0.37 14.82
CA ASN A 325 -1.18 -0.46 14.18
C ASN A 325 -1.06 -1.79 13.45
N VAL A 326 -0.39 -1.79 12.32
CA VAL A 326 0.03 -3.03 11.67
C VAL A 326 1.39 -3.44 12.21
N PRO A 327 1.51 -4.64 12.82
CA PRO A 327 2.78 -5.15 13.31
C PRO A 327 3.83 -5.23 12.18
N ARG A 328 5.06 -4.88 12.48
CA ARG A 328 6.16 -4.91 11.51
C ARG A 328 6.58 -6.32 11.08
N ASP A 329 6.22 -7.33 11.86
CA ASP A 329 6.46 -8.75 11.55
C ASP A 329 5.62 -9.20 10.35
N ILE A 330 4.51 -8.51 10.09
CA ILE A 330 3.70 -8.74 8.90
C ILE A 330 4.45 -8.15 7.69
N ASN A 331 4.81 -9.02 6.75
CA ASN A 331 5.48 -8.60 5.52
C ASN A 331 4.50 -7.89 4.58
N LEU A 332 4.27 -6.62 4.82
CA LEU A 332 3.65 -5.72 3.86
C LEU A 332 4.77 -5.05 3.07
N ASN A 333 4.96 -5.50 1.82
CA ASN A 333 6.02 -4.99 0.95
C ASN A 333 6.10 -3.45 1.01
N TYR A 334 7.28 -2.93 1.34
CA TYR A 334 7.62 -1.50 1.40
C TYR A 334 6.98 -0.70 2.55
N VAL A 335 6.00 -1.20 3.28
CA VAL A 335 5.39 -0.49 4.42
C VAL A 335 6.29 -0.63 5.65
N GLU A 336 6.74 0.49 6.19
CA GLU A 336 7.52 0.55 7.44
C GLU A 336 6.63 0.71 8.66
N ASN A 337 5.61 1.56 8.55
CA ASN A 337 4.64 1.83 9.59
C ASN A 337 3.27 2.05 8.97
N MET A 338 2.24 1.56 9.64
CA MET A 338 0.87 1.91 9.34
C MET A 338 0.12 2.13 10.64
N TYR A 339 -0.51 3.28 10.75
CA TYR A 339 -1.28 3.73 11.89
C TYR A 339 -2.65 4.17 11.44
N LEU A 340 -3.66 3.84 12.24
CA LEU A 340 -5.02 4.29 12.04
C LEU A 340 -5.62 4.71 13.36
N GLU A 341 -6.31 5.85 13.37
CA GLU A 341 -7.12 6.33 14.48
C GLU A 341 -8.53 6.65 13.99
N GLN A 342 -9.53 6.16 14.71
CA GLN A 342 -10.94 6.45 14.42
C GLN A 342 -11.63 6.94 15.68
N ASP A 343 -12.35 8.06 15.55
CA ASP A 343 -13.14 8.65 16.61
C ASP A 343 -14.64 8.50 16.28
N TYR A 344 -15.42 8.22 17.32
CA TYR A 344 -16.84 8.03 17.22
C TYR A 344 -17.57 8.85 18.26
N GLU A 345 -18.76 9.29 17.90
CA GLU A 345 -19.71 9.93 18.81
C GLU A 345 -21.04 9.18 18.81
N ARG A 346 -21.73 9.29 19.93
CA ARG A 346 -23.06 8.71 20.08
C ARG A 346 -24.08 9.84 20.18
N LEU A 347 -25.05 9.82 19.28
CA LEU A 347 -26.17 10.75 19.30
C LEU A 347 -27.17 10.40 20.43
N GLU A 348 -28.10 11.31 20.70
CA GLU A 348 -29.11 11.13 21.76
C GLU A 348 -30.01 9.90 21.54
N ASP A 349 -30.29 9.55 20.28
CA ASP A 349 -31.06 8.36 19.91
C ASP A 349 -30.27 7.04 20.00
N GLY A 350 -29.00 7.11 20.37
CA GLY A 350 -28.09 5.96 20.48
C GLY A 350 -27.33 5.63 19.18
N THR A 351 -27.56 6.37 18.11
CA THR A 351 -26.83 6.18 16.83
C THR A 351 -25.36 6.53 17.00
N ARG A 352 -24.49 5.63 16.52
CA ARG A 352 -23.05 5.81 16.49
C ARG A 352 -22.62 6.47 15.17
N ILE A 353 -22.03 7.63 15.23
CA ILE A 353 -21.44 8.31 14.08
C ILE A 353 -19.92 8.29 14.17
N LYS A 354 -19.26 8.12 13.05
CA LYS A 354 -17.80 8.30 12.94
C LYS A 354 -17.54 9.77 12.67
N THR A 355 -16.72 10.41 13.50
CA THR A 355 -16.39 11.84 13.37
C THR A 355 -15.02 12.06 12.76
N LYS A 356 -14.10 11.09 12.92
CA LYS A 356 -12.74 11.17 12.38
C LYS A 356 -12.23 9.79 11.95
N ASP A 357 -11.45 9.78 10.87
CA ASP A 357 -10.67 8.63 10.38
C ASP A 357 -9.32 9.16 9.91
N ASP A 358 -8.23 8.81 10.61
CA ASP A 358 -6.89 9.30 10.35
C ASP A 358 -5.95 8.13 10.08
N ALA A 359 -5.56 7.94 8.84
CA ALA A 359 -4.71 6.86 8.41
C ALA A 359 -3.35 7.40 7.94
N ILE A 360 -2.27 6.88 8.51
CA ILE A 360 -0.90 7.26 8.17
C ILE A 360 -0.13 6.01 7.76
N ILE A 361 0.55 6.09 6.64
CA ILE A 361 1.38 5.02 6.11
C ILE A 361 2.76 5.58 5.78
N GLU A 362 3.78 4.93 6.28
CA GLU A 362 5.17 5.23 5.94
C GLU A 362 5.74 4.08 5.11
N PHE A 363 6.32 4.44 3.97
CA PHE A 363 6.88 3.49 3.01
C PHE A 363 8.36 3.72 2.83
N ARG A 364 9.07 2.64 2.48
CA ARG A 364 10.44 2.73 2.00
C ARG A 364 10.69 1.72 0.90
N ILE A 365 10.93 2.20 -0.29
CA ILE A 365 11.17 1.35 -1.46
C ILE A 365 12.59 0.78 -1.43
N MET A 366 13.58 1.58 -1.08
CA MET A 366 14.98 1.16 -0.94
C MET A 366 15.57 1.62 0.40
N PRO A 367 16.40 0.80 1.08
CA PRO A 367 17.00 1.19 2.35
C PRO A 367 17.86 2.47 2.27
N ALA A 368 18.45 2.75 1.10
CA ALA A 368 19.35 3.89 0.88
C ALA A 368 18.63 5.20 0.47
N THR A 369 17.30 5.14 0.23
CA THR A 369 16.51 6.32 -0.18
C THR A 369 15.71 6.91 0.97
N GLN A 370 15.24 8.15 0.77
CA GLN A 370 14.20 8.70 1.62
C GLN A 370 12.96 7.83 1.56
N GLY A 371 12.30 7.66 2.68
CA GLY A 371 11.00 7.03 2.72
C GLY A 371 9.91 8.01 2.22
N LEU A 372 8.75 7.44 1.96
CA LEU A 372 7.54 8.18 1.63
C LEU A 372 6.60 8.15 2.83
N TYR A 373 5.94 9.26 3.07
CA TYR A 373 4.88 9.43 4.05
C TYR A 373 3.59 9.77 3.32
N ALA A 374 2.53 9.06 3.65
CA ALA A 374 1.21 9.37 3.14
C ALA A 374 0.21 9.37 4.31
N ARG A 375 -0.64 10.39 4.38
CA ARG A 375 -1.71 10.53 5.38
C ARG A 375 -3.02 10.84 4.69
N ARG A 376 -4.06 10.11 5.04
CA ARG A 376 -5.44 10.49 4.76
C ARG A 376 -6.11 10.81 6.09
N MET A 377 -6.53 12.03 6.26
CA MET A 377 -7.37 12.46 7.35
C MET A 377 -8.75 12.77 6.81
N THR A 378 -9.75 12.09 7.33
CA THR A 378 -11.15 12.27 6.98
C THR A 378 -11.91 12.71 8.22
N THR A 379 -12.74 13.70 8.10
CA THR A 379 -13.68 14.13 9.14
C THR A 379 -15.09 14.18 8.57
N TYR A 380 -16.06 13.92 9.42
CA TYR A 380 -17.46 13.78 9.06
C TYR A 380 -18.26 14.74 9.94
N ASP A 381 -19.22 15.45 9.32
CA ASP A 381 -20.04 16.45 9.98
C ASP A 381 -21.43 16.56 9.32
N LYS A 382 -22.29 17.44 9.85
CA LYS A 382 -23.63 17.75 9.32
C LYS A 382 -24.52 16.52 9.11
N PHE A 383 -24.51 15.63 10.09
CA PHE A 383 -25.29 14.38 10.02
C PHE A 383 -26.79 14.64 10.04
N THR A 384 -27.52 14.03 9.10
CA THR A 384 -28.98 14.02 9.08
C THR A 384 -29.53 12.62 8.77
N PHE A 385 -30.70 12.31 9.34
CA PHE A 385 -31.37 11.01 9.15
C PHE A 385 -32.72 11.16 8.48
N THR A 386 -32.93 12.30 7.83
CA THR A 386 -34.12 12.63 7.04
C THR A 386 -33.83 12.47 5.55
N PRO A 387 -34.84 12.29 4.71
CA PRO A 387 -34.66 12.34 3.26
C PRO A 387 -33.96 13.63 2.84
N PRO A 388 -33.05 13.61 1.85
CA PRO A 388 -32.54 14.83 1.28
C PRO A 388 -33.65 15.63 0.56
N ASP A 389 -33.48 16.95 0.49
CA ASP A 389 -34.44 17.83 -0.16
C ASP A 389 -34.67 17.47 -1.64
N ASP A 390 -33.62 17.03 -2.33
CA ASP A 390 -33.66 16.55 -3.71
C ASP A 390 -33.38 15.04 -3.78
N LEU A 391 -34.43 14.24 -3.98
CA LEU A 391 -34.29 12.79 -4.13
C LEU A 391 -33.57 12.36 -5.42
N SER A 392 -33.41 13.25 -6.41
CA SER A 392 -32.69 12.96 -7.66
C SER A 392 -31.19 12.70 -7.43
N VAL A 393 -30.67 13.01 -6.23
CA VAL A 393 -29.30 12.65 -5.83
C VAL A 393 -29.05 11.14 -5.88
N TYR A 394 -30.10 10.30 -5.85
CA TYR A 394 -29.96 8.85 -5.97
C TYR A 394 -29.98 8.35 -7.43
N ASP A 395 -30.31 9.19 -8.42
CA ASP A 395 -30.58 8.76 -9.79
C ASP A 395 -29.37 8.86 -10.74
N PHE A 396 -28.32 9.59 -10.38
CA PHE A 396 -27.16 9.71 -11.25
C PHE A 396 -26.38 8.38 -11.35
N GLU A 397 -25.71 8.16 -12.50
CA GLU A 397 -24.88 6.99 -12.71
C GLU A 397 -23.60 7.02 -11.86
N GLY A 398 -23.24 5.86 -11.27
CA GLY A 398 -22.06 5.71 -10.43
C GLY A 398 -22.32 6.05 -8.97
N ARG A 399 -21.30 5.91 -8.14
CA ARG A 399 -21.32 6.23 -6.70
C ARG A 399 -21.01 7.69 -6.42
N GLU A 400 -20.15 8.27 -7.21
CA GLU A 400 -19.64 9.64 -7.01
C GLU A 400 -19.94 10.51 -8.22
N LYS A 401 -20.45 11.70 -7.98
CA LYS A 401 -20.63 12.78 -8.96
C LYS A 401 -19.76 13.96 -8.52
N VAL A 402 -19.00 14.53 -9.42
CA VAL A 402 -18.20 15.74 -9.15
C VAL A 402 -18.94 16.93 -9.77
N GLU A 403 -19.18 17.97 -8.98
CA GLU A 403 -19.73 19.22 -9.49
C GLU A 403 -18.82 19.88 -10.52
N VAL A 404 -19.40 20.57 -11.48
CA VAL A 404 -18.66 21.18 -12.58
C VAL A 404 -17.64 22.21 -12.09
N ASP A 405 -17.96 22.92 -11.03
CA ASP A 405 -17.14 23.98 -10.42
C ASP A 405 -16.34 23.50 -9.19
N ALA A 406 -16.40 22.19 -8.85
CA ALA A 406 -15.72 21.65 -7.66
C ALA A 406 -14.23 21.98 -7.57
N GLN A 407 -13.54 22.10 -8.72
CA GLN A 407 -12.12 22.48 -8.79
C GLN A 407 -11.87 23.98 -8.86
N ALA A 408 -12.91 24.79 -9.01
CA ALA A 408 -12.83 26.23 -9.19
C ALA A 408 -13.41 27.02 -8.00
N LYS A 409 -13.64 26.35 -6.86
CA LYS A 409 -14.17 26.99 -5.66
C LYS A 409 -13.21 28.06 -5.14
N PRO A 410 -13.72 29.25 -4.79
CA PRO A 410 -12.92 30.38 -4.27
C PRO A 410 -12.35 30.07 -2.87
N GLU A 411 -11.39 30.86 -2.41
CA GLU A 411 -10.74 30.63 -1.10
C GLU A 411 -11.72 30.79 0.07
N GLU A 412 -12.71 31.66 -0.06
CA GLU A 412 -13.78 31.86 0.95
C GLU A 412 -14.54 30.54 1.20
N PHE A 413 -14.86 29.78 0.14
CA PHE A 413 -15.50 28.47 0.27
C PHE A 413 -14.66 27.54 1.15
N TRP A 414 -13.33 27.53 0.99
CA TRP A 414 -12.43 26.69 1.77
C TRP A 414 -12.27 27.16 3.22
N VAL A 415 -12.38 28.43 3.49
CA VAL A 415 -12.37 28.98 4.86
C VAL A 415 -13.62 28.50 5.62
N ASP A 416 -14.79 28.51 4.97
CA ASP A 416 -16.06 28.19 5.59
C ASP A 416 -16.31 26.68 5.74
N ASN A 417 -15.81 25.87 4.79
CA ASN A 417 -16.15 24.44 4.73
C ASN A 417 -14.97 23.50 5.08
N ARG A 418 -13.82 24.05 5.46
CA ARG A 418 -12.68 23.24 5.86
C ARG A 418 -12.82 22.82 7.32
N HIS A 419 -12.94 21.53 7.59
CA HIS A 419 -13.08 21.00 8.95
C HIS A 419 -11.77 21.08 9.77
N VAL A 420 -10.60 21.13 9.11
CA VAL A 420 -9.30 21.12 9.76
C VAL A 420 -8.42 22.24 9.22
N PRO A 421 -7.82 23.08 10.08
CA PRO A 421 -6.97 24.18 9.64
C PRO A 421 -5.72 23.65 8.91
N VAL A 422 -5.30 24.37 7.88
CA VAL A 422 -4.07 24.08 7.14
C VAL A 422 -2.88 24.64 7.91
N LYS A 423 -1.86 23.81 8.12
CA LYS A 423 -0.62 24.23 8.78
C LYS A 423 0.14 25.25 7.91
N LYS A 424 0.87 26.18 8.53
CA LYS A 424 1.66 27.21 7.78
C LYS A 424 2.60 26.60 6.74
N LYS A 425 3.23 25.46 7.05
CA LYS A 425 4.15 24.76 6.13
C LYS A 425 3.42 24.08 4.98
N GLU A 426 2.21 23.59 5.19
CA GLU A 426 1.34 23.04 4.15
C GLU A 426 0.90 24.13 3.15
N ASN A 427 0.55 25.32 3.63
CA ASN A 427 0.23 26.47 2.75
C ASN A 427 1.41 26.95 1.89
N ALA A 428 2.62 26.54 2.24
CA ALA A 428 3.83 26.95 1.53
C ALA A 428 4.29 25.92 0.48
N VAL A 429 3.57 24.80 0.30
CA VAL A 429 3.96 23.72 -0.63
C VAL A 429 4.10 24.22 -2.07
N ASP A 430 3.17 25.04 -2.56
CA ASP A 430 3.26 25.61 -3.91
C ASP A 430 4.46 26.53 -4.08
N LYS A 431 4.77 27.33 -3.05
CA LYS A 431 5.96 28.20 -3.04
C LYS A 431 7.25 27.37 -3.03
N LEU A 432 7.28 26.29 -2.26
CA LEU A 432 8.39 25.34 -2.25
C LEU A 432 8.61 24.76 -3.63
N LEU A 433 7.55 24.29 -4.30
CA LEU A 433 7.67 23.71 -5.64
C LEU A 433 8.09 24.71 -6.69
N ALA A 434 7.56 25.93 -6.66
CA ALA A 434 8.00 26.99 -7.57
C ALA A 434 9.52 27.19 -7.47
N ARG A 435 10.05 27.29 -6.25
CA ARG A 435 11.50 27.41 -6.01
C ARG A 435 12.30 26.15 -6.41
N LEU A 436 11.74 24.95 -6.21
CA LEU A 436 12.38 23.71 -6.63
C LEU A 436 12.49 23.63 -8.16
N ARG A 437 11.45 24.05 -8.90
CA ARG A 437 11.43 24.05 -10.37
C ARG A 437 12.42 25.04 -10.99
N GLU A 438 12.86 26.06 -10.26
CA GLU A 438 13.95 26.94 -10.66
C GLU A 438 15.31 26.22 -10.70
N VAL A 439 15.45 25.09 -9.99
CA VAL A 439 16.68 24.29 -9.99
C VAL A 439 16.63 23.27 -11.14
N PRO A 440 17.50 23.39 -12.18
CA PRO A 440 17.41 22.57 -13.39
C PRO A 440 17.41 21.05 -13.13
N VAL A 441 18.22 20.59 -12.16
CA VAL A 441 18.27 19.19 -11.78
C VAL A 441 16.91 18.67 -11.31
N PHE A 442 16.20 19.45 -10.52
CA PHE A 442 14.86 19.07 -10.03
C PHE A 442 13.86 19.03 -11.18
N TYR A 443 13.83 20.06 -12.02
CA TYR A 443 12.93 20.14 -13.17
C TYR A 443 13.06 18.92 -14.09
N TYR A 444 14.29 18.53 -14.48
CA TYR A 444 14.49 17.35 -15.32
C TYR A 444 14.18 16.06 -14.60
N THR A 445 14.46 15.93 -13.29
CA THR A 445 14.12 14.74 -12.50
C THR A 445 12.60 14.57 -12.38
N GLU A 446 11.85 15.66 -12.16
CA GLU A 446 10.38 15.64 -12.14
C GLU A 446 9.82 15.15 -13.48
N LYS A 447 10.35 15.63 -14.60
CA LYS A 447 9.94 15.18 -15.96
C LYS A 447 10.24 13.70 -16.19
N VAL A 448 11.42 13.23 -15.82
CA VAL A 448 11.80 11.80 -15.94
C VAL A 448 10.91 10.92 -15.06
N LEU A 449 10.67 11.32 -13.80
CA LEU A 449 9.76 10.59 -12.90
C LEU A 449 8.34 10.57 -13.46
N GLY A 450 7.83 11.67 -14.00
CA GLY A 450 6.53 11.73 -14.65
C GLY A 450 6.42 10.69 -15.78
N ILE A 451 7.41 10.60 -16.65
CA ILE A 451 7.46 9.59 -17.73
C ILE A 451 7.51 8.16 -17.17
N LEU A 452 8.32 7.90 -16.13
CA LEU A 452 8.43 6.57 -15.52
C LEU A 452 7.11 6.12 -14.86
N ILE A 453 6.37 7.06 -14.31
CA ILE A 453 5.09 6.79 -13.63
C ILE A 453 3.94 6.70 -14.66
N SER A 454 3.88 7.60 -15.67
CA SER A 454 2.82 7.58 -16.71
C SER A 454 2.86 6.32 -17.57
N GLY A 455 4.00 5.69 -17.64
CA GLY A 455 4.20 4.44 -18.31
C GLY A 455 4.44 4.57 -19.82
N TYR A 456 3.89 5.55 -20.52
CA TYR A 456 4.03 5.67 -21.97
C TYR A 456 4.52 7.05 -22.41
N ILE A 457 5.33 7.07 -23.45
CA ILE A 457 5.74 8.29 -24.16
C ILE A 457 4.94 8.36 -25.46
N GLU A 458 4.07 9.35 -25.54
CA GLU A 458 3.30 9.65 -26.75
C GLU A 458 4.21 10.27 -27.83
N THR A 459 4.02 9.88 -29.09
CA THR A 459 4.81 10.41 -30.22
C THR A 459 4.31 11.76 -30.76
N GLY A 460 3.29 12.35 -30.11
CA GLY A 460 2.71 13.65 -30.46
C GLY A 460 1.28 13.82 -29.95
N LYS A 461 0.64 14.96 -30.26
CA LYS A 461 -0.75 15.25 -29.84
C LYS A 461 -1.76 14.19 -30.28
N ASP A 462 -1.59 13.65 -31.49
CA ASP A 462 -2.40 12.56 -32.05
C ASP A 462 -1.51 11.33 -32.22
N SER A 463 -0.97 10.87 -31.07
CA SER A 463 0.00 9.79 -31.04
C SER A 463 -0.55 8.55 -31.73
N LYS A 464 0.14 8.12 -32.79
CA LYS A 464 -0.16 6.88 -33.53
C LYS A 464 0.51 5.66 -32.91
N PHE A 465 1.59 5.91 -32.16
CA PHE A 465 2.39 4.90 -31.48
C PHE A 465 2.92 5.45 -30.17
N ASP A 466 2.69 4.72 -29.08
CA ASP A 466 3.16 5.06 -27.75
C ASP A 466 4.27 4.10 -27.32
N PHE A 467 5.43 4.65 -26.96
CA PHE A 467 6.56 3.88 -26.42
C PHE A 467 6.36 3.57 -24.95
N GLY A 468 6.60 2.32 -24.55
CA GLY A 468 6.50 1.93 -23.14
C GLY A 468 5.98 0.50 -22.93
N PRO A 469 5.56 0.19 -21.69
CA PRO A 469 5.58 1.06 -20.52
C PRO A 469 7.00 1.37 -20.05
N MET A 470 7.30 2.63 -19.77
CA MET A 470 8.64 3.10 -19.44
C MET A 470 9.15 2.57 -18.09
N ASN A 471 8.24 2.31 -17.16
CA ASN A 471 8.55 1.71 -15.87
C ASN A 471 9.00 0.23 -15.96
N THR A 472 8.96 -0.37 -17.14
CA THR A 472 9.45 -1.73 -17.41
C THR A 472 10.71 -1.76 -18.26
N THR A 473 11.24 -0.60 -18.63
CA THR A 473 12.44 -0.49 -19.51
C THR A 473 13.67 -1.07 -18.83
N ILE A 474 13.81 -0.87 -17.54
CA ILE A 474 14.89 -1.43 -16.73
C ILE A 474 14.26 -2.08 -15.50
N SER A 475 14.58 -3.33 -15.25
CA SER A 475 14.18 -4.08 -14.07
C SER A 475 15.29 -5.05 -13.66
N ALA A 476 15.15 -5.68 -12.51
CA ALA A 476 16.10 -6.69 -12.06
C ALA A 476 15.39 -7.82 -11.28
N ASN A 477 15.87 -9.04 -11.43
CA ASN A 477 15.47 -10.18 -10.64
C ASN A 477 16.62 -11.18 -10.50
N GLU A 478 16.49 -12.16 -9.61
CA GLU A 478 17.56 -13.13 -9.33
C GLU A 478 17.91 -14.03 -10.53
N ILE A 479 17.01 -14.20 -11.47
CA ILE A 479 17.17 -15.12 -12.60
C ILE A 479 17.81 -14.39 -13.80
N GLU A 480 17.25 -13.26 -14.17
CA GLU A 480 17.68 -12.49 -15.34
C GLU A 480 18.84 -11.55 -15.07
N GLY A 481 19.12 -11.24 -13.80
CA GLY A 481 20.02 -10.15 -13.42
C GLY A 481 19.37 -8.80 -13.73
N ALA A 482 20.08 -7.90 -14.40
CA ALA A 482 19.48 -6.70 -14.98
C ALA A 482 18.75 -7.07 -16.27
N ARG A 483 17.52 -6.58 -16.40
CA ARG A 483 16.65 -6.77 -17.57
C ARG A 483 16.42 -5.43 -18.25
N PHE A 484 16.69 -5.38 -19.54
CA PHE A 484 16.44 -4.24 -20.40
C PHE A 484 15.30 -4.58 -21.35
N ARG A 485 14.30 -3.70 -21.45
CA ARG A 485 13.12 -3.91 -22.29
C ARG A 485 12.82 -2.66 -23.12
N ILE A 486 12.44 -2.86 -24.37
CA ILE A 486 11.89 -1.85 -25.24
C ILE A 486 10.57 -2.36 -25.81
N GLY A 487 9.54 -1.53 -25.82
CA GLY A 487 8.23 -1.90 -26.32
C GLY A 487 7.34 -0.70 -26.60
N GLY A 488 6.12 -0.99 -27.00
CA GLY A 488 5.12 0.02 -27.26
C GLY A 488 3.81 -0.57 -27.78
N LEU A 489 2.90 0.33 -28.12
CA LEU A 489 1.58 -0.01 -28.66
C LEU A 489 1.13 1.01 -29.72
N THR A 490 0.25 0.58 -30.60
CA THR A 490 -0.46 1.46 -31.53
C THR A 490 -1.75 1.98 -30.89
N THR A 491 -2.17 3.16 -31.26
CA THR A 491 -3.40 3.79 -30.80
C THR A 491 -4.48 3.79 -31.88
N ALA A 492 -5.70 4.17 -31.54
CA ALA A 492 -6.80 4.33 -32.50
C ALA A 492 -6.54 5.45 -33.51
N GLN A 493 -5.57 6.34 -33.27
CA GLN A 493 -5.15 7.38 -34.22
C GLN A 493 -4.36 6.82 -35.40
N LEU A 494 -3.73 5.65 -35.24
CA LEU A 494 -3.13 4.94 -36.35
C LEU A 494 -4.22 4.23 -37.16
N ASN A 495 -5.04 3.41 -36.48
CA ASN A 495 -6.17 2.72 -37.07
C ASN A 495 -7.22 2.41 -35.98
N PRO A 496 -8.50 2.79 -36.17
CA PRO A 496 -9.53 2.60 -35.16
C PRO A 496 -9.99 1.14 -34.97
N HIS A 497 -9.54 0.22 -35.81
CA HIS A 497 -9.90 -1.20 -35.75
C HIS A 497 -8.71 -2.11 -35.49
N TRP A 498 -7.49 -1.78 -35.96
CA TRP A 498 -6.31 -2.58 -35.80
C TRP A 498 -5.39 -2.03 -34.71
N PHE A 499 -5.07 -2.87 -33.75
CA PHE A 499 -4.18 -2.56 -32.66
C PHE A 499 -3.06 -3.57 -32.60
N ALA A 500 -1.85 -3.09 -32.33
CA ALA A 500 -0.68 -3.93 -32.11
C ALA A 500 0.04 -3.44 -30.84
N ARG A 501 0.55 -4.37 -30.05
CA ARG A 501 1.47 -4.09 -28.97
C ARG A 501 2.54 -5.14 -28.89
N GLY A 502 3.70 -4.77 -28.37
CA GLY A 502 4.77 -5.73 -28.20
C GLY A 502 5.99 -5.15 -27.51
N TYR A 503 6.89 -6.05 -27.18
CA TYR A 503 8.19 -5.69 -26.63
C TYR A 503 9.25 -6.76 -26.92
N VAL A 504 10.50 -6.34 -26.79
CA VAL A 504 11.69 -7.21 -26.72
C VAL A 504 12.43 -6.87 -25.44
N ALA A 505 12.94 -7.88 -24.74
CA ALA A 505 13.71 -7.73 -23.50
C ALA A 505 14.93 -8.67 -23.48
N TYR A 506 15.98 -8.26 -22.78
CA TYR A 506 17.21 -9.03 -22.59
C TYR A 506 17.61 -9.03 -21.14
N GLY A 507 17.93 -10.21 -20.60
CA GLY A 507 18.46 -10.39 -19.24
C GLY A 507 19.96 -10.62 -19.28
N THR A 508 20.71 -9.93 -18.41
CA THR A 508 22.17 -9.97 -18.41
C THR A 508 22.77 -11.24 -17.79
N LYS A 509 22.01 -11.93 -16.93
CA LYS A 509 22.48 -13.12 -16.22
C LYS A 509 22.07 -14.42 -16.95
N ASP A 510 20.85 -14.48 -17.46
CA ASP A 510 20.36 -15.63 -18.19
C ASP A 510 20.67 -15.57 -19.69
N GLU A 511 21.17 -14.41 -20.18
CA GLU A 511 21.60 -14.14 -21.55
C GLU A 511 20.54 -14.48 -22.61
N LYS A 512 19.25 -14.41 -22.23
CA LYS A 512 18.11 -14.75 -23.10
C LYS A 512 17.37 -13.53 -23.57
N VAL A 513 16.95 -13.59 -24.84
CA VAL A 513 16.01 -12.64 -25.41
C VAL A 513 14.58 -13.12 -25.13
N LYS A 514 13.79 -12.25 -24.53
CA LYS A 514 12.35 -12.44 -24.29
C LYS A 514 11.59 -11.48 -25.18
N TYR A 515 10.37 -11.83 -25.53
CA TYR A 515 9.54 -11.00 -26.39
C TYR A 515 8.06 -11.26 -26.16
N SER A 516 7.25 -10.29 -26.57
CA SER A 516 5.81 -10.45 -26.71
C SER A 516 5.33 -9.64 -27.91
N GLY A 517 4.43 -10.21 -28.66
CA GLY A 517 3.72 -9.56 -29.73
C GLY A 517 2.23 -9.89 -29.66
N GLU A 518 1.39 -8.89 -29.83
CA GLU A 518 -0.06 -9.01 -29.82
C GLU A 518 -0.64 -8.17 -30.99
N VAL A 519 -1.56 -8.75 -31.72
CA VAL A 519 -2.35 -8.05 -32.74
C VAL A 519 -3.82 -8.29 -32.42
N GLU A 520 -4.60 -7.21 -32.38
CA GLU A 520 -6.02 -7.22 -32.07
C GLU A 520 -6.80 -6.50 -33.18
N TYR A 521 -7.85 -7.15 -33.69
CA TYR A 521 -8.83 -6.53 -34.55
C TYR A 521 -10.12 -6.29 -33.81
N SER A 522 -10.52 -5.02 -33.68
CA SER A 522 -11.78 -4.62 -33.06
C SER A 522 -12.84 -4.44 -34.15
N PHE A 523 -13.95 -5.16 -34.01
CA PHE A 523 -15.13 -5.01 -34.90
C PHE A 523 -15.82 -3.65 -34.65
N ASN A 524 -15.63 -3.08 -33.47
CA ASN A 524 -16.12 -1.75 -33.10
C ASN A 524 -15.06 -0.69 -33.35
N LYS A 525 -15.44 0.41 -33.99
CA LYS A 525 -14.56 1.58 -34.15
C LYS A 525 -14.23 2.15 -32.76
N LYS A 526 -12.94 2.29 -32.49
CA LYS A 526 -12.41 2.83 -31.22
C LYS A 526 -11.96 4.27 -31.40
N LYS A 527 -12.01 5.04 -30.30
CA LYS A 527 -11.62 6.45 -30.28
C LYS A 527 -10.18 6.66 -29.80
N PHE A 528 -9.76 5.88 -28.81
CA PHE A 528 -8.44 6.00 -28.17
C PHE A 528 -7.67 4.68 -28.14
N HIS A 529 -8.26 3.59 -27.60
CA HIS A 529 -7.57 2.30 -27.44
C HIS A 529 -8.50 1.09 -27.58
N SER A 530 -7.92 -0.10 -27.78
CA SER A 530 -8.68 -1.33 -28.03
C SER A 530 -9.62 -1.76 -26.90
N ARG A 531 -9.30 -1.38 -25.65
CA ARG A 531 -10.06 -1.78 -24.44
C ARG A 531 -11.30 -0.93 -24.17
N GLU A 532 -11.61 0.07 -25.02
CA GLU A 532 -12.83 0.85 -24.86
C GLU A 532 -14.08 -0.04 -24.91
N PHE A 533 -15.04 0.30 -24.03
CA PHE A 533 -16.34 -0.39 -24.02
C PHE A 533 -17.23 0.03 -25.19
N PRO A 534 -18.02 -0.90 -25.77
CA PRO A 534 -17.96 -2.34 -25.56
C PRO A 534 -16.82 -2.99 -26.36
N ILE A 535 -16.19 -4.02 -25.79
CA ILE A 535 -15.21 -4.81 -26.52
C ILE A 535 -15.97 -5.77 -27.45
N ASN A 536 -15.52 -5.86 -28.69
CA ASN A 536 -15.89 -6.88 -29.65
C ASN A 536 -14.68 -7.06 -30.56
N SER A 537 -13.81 -8.00 -30.22
CA SER A 537 -12.51 -8.13 -30.85
C SER A 537 -12.00 -9.57 -30.92
N ILE A 538 -11.17 -9.83 -31.93
CA ILE A 538 -10.35 -11.03 -32.01
C ILE A 538 -8.90 -10.64 -31.81
N LYS A 539 -8.18 -11.42 -31.03
CA LYS A 539 -6.81 -11.13 -30.62
C LYS A 539 -5.92 -12.36 -30.80
N LEU A 540 -4.77 -12.16 -31.44
CA LEU A 540 -3.69 -13.14 -31.51
C LEU A 540 -2.49 -12.61 -30.75
N SER A 541 -1.94 -13.41 -29.86
CA SER A 541 -0.71 -13.08 -29.14
C SER A 541 0.27 -14.23 -29.12
N HIS A 542 1.56 -13.89 -29.14
CA HIS A 542 2.65 -14.82 -28.97
C HIS A 542 3.71 -14.20 -28.08
N SER A 543 4.17 -14.92 -27.07
CA SER A 543 5.18 -14.44 -26.14
C SER A 543 6.12 -15.55 -25.67
N TYR A 544 7.33 -15.15 -25.35
CA TYR A 544 8.30 -15.94 -24.61
C TYR A 544 8.91 -15.07 -23.52
N ASP A 545 8.62 -15.40 -22.27
CA ASP A 545 9.07 -14.59 -21.15
C ASP A 545 9.19 -15.42 -19.87
N ILE A 546 9.82 -14.85 -18.84
CA ILE A 546 9.86 -15.44 -17.51
C ILE A 546 8.52 -15.29 -16.82
N ASP A 547 8.08 -16.32 -16.10
CA ASP A 547 6.88 -16.31 -15.30
C ASP A 547 7.18 -16.73 -13.87
N GLN A 548 6.79 -15.91 -12.91
CA GLN A 548 7.01 -16.16 -11.48
C GLN A 548 5.82 -16.91 -10.92
N LEU A 549 6.04 -18.13 -10.43
CA LEU A 549 4.99 -19.00 -9.95
C LEU A 549 4.28 -18.42 -8.71
N GLY A 550 2.95 -18.38 -8.79
CA GLY A 550 2.10 -17.93 -7.70
C GLY A 550 2.00 -16.42 -7.52
N GLN A 551 2.57 -15.61 -8.44
CA GLN A 551 2.46 -14.16 -8.39
C GLN A 551 1.48 -13.61 -9.43
N HIS A 552 0.49 -12.86 -8.96
CA HIS A 552 -0.45 -12.13 -9.78
C HIS A 552 -0.39 -10.65 -9.45
N TYR A 553 -0.16 -9.81 -10.47
CA TYR A 553 -0.11 -8.37 -10.34
C TYR A 553 -1.37 -7.76 -10.94
N LEU A 554 -2.20 -7.14 -10.12
CA LEU A 554 -3.48 -6.56 -10.54
C LEU A 554 -3.32 -5.22 -11.24
N TYR A 555 -2.41 -4.37 -10.74
CA TYR A 555 -2.32 -2.95 -11.15
C TYR A 555 -0.97 -2.56 -11.76
N THR A 556 -0.05 -3.50 -11.89
CA THR A 556 1.29 -3.21 -12.41
C THR A 556 1.80 -4.35 -13.28
N ASN A 557 2.78 -4.06 -14.13
CA ASN A 557 3.46 -5.09 -14.90
C ASN A 557 4.43 -5.86 -14.01
N LYS A 558 4.57 -7.16 -14.24
CA LYS A 558 5.48 -8.05 -13.48
C LYS A 558 6.96 -7.62 -13.51
N ASP A 559 7.36 -6.94 -14.56
CA ASP A 559 8.71 -6.40 -14.80
C ASP A 559 8.84 -4.90 -14.50
N ASN A 560 7.91 -4.32 -13.74
CA ASN A 560 8.00 -2.95 -13.27
C ASN A 560 9.26 -2.74 -12.42
N VAL A 561 10.01 -1.67 -12.68
CA VAL A 561 11.25 -1.33 -11.97
C VAL A 561 11.06 -1.28 -10.43
N PHE A 562 9.91 -0.83 -9.96
CA PHE A 562 9.62 -0.78 -8.52
C PHE A 562 9.47 -2.17 -7.89
N LEU A 563 9.04 -3.19 -8.65
CA LEU A 563 8.99 -4.58 -8.19
C LEU A 563 10.38 -5.24 -8.11
N SER A 564 11.35 -4.72 -8.85
CA SER A 564 12.74 -5.17 -8.80
C SER A 564 13.42 -4.88 -7.45
N LEU A 565 12.83 -3.98 -6.66
CA LEU A 565 13.32 -3.53 -5.37
C LEU A 565 12.73 -4.32 -4.19
N LYS A 566 12.14 -5.48 -4.45
CA LYS A 566 11.56 -6.36 -3.41
C LYS A 566 12.63 -6.75 -2.38
N ARG A 567 12.24 -6.79 -1.11
CA ARG A 567 13.11 -7.22 -0.01
C ARG A 567 13.50 -8.70 -0.09
N LYS A 568 12.61 -9.53 -0.66
CA LYS A 568 12.81 -10.98 -0.80
C LYS A 568 12.85 -11.34 -2.27
N GLY A 569 13.97 -11.91 -2.70
CA GLY A 569 14.12 -12.42 -4.05
C GLY A 569 13.17 -13.58 -4.32
N ASP A 570 12.50 -13.55 -5.47
CA ASP A 570 11.67 -14.65 -5.91
C ASP A 570 12.43 -15.47 -6.95
N ASN A 571 12.74 -16.71 -6.59
CA ASN A 571 13.58 -17.59 -7.37
C ASN A 571 12.83 -18.81 -7.90
N LYS A 572 11.50 -18.86 -7.77
CA LYS A 572 10.64 -19.91 -8.32
C LYS A 572 9.98 -19.39 -9.59
N ALA A 573 10.61 -19.63 -10.73
CA ALA A 573 10.10 -19.15 -12.00
C ALA A 573 10.34 -20.19 -13.12
N THR A 574 9.55 -20.02 -14.17
CA THR A 574 9.64 -20.78 -15.43
C THR A 574 9.82 -19.83 -16.59
N TYR A 575 10.39 -20.31 -17.68
CA TYR A 575 10.25 -19.65 -18.98
C TYR A 575 8.96 -20.16 -19.61
N LEU A 576 8.05 -19.21 -19.90
CA LEU A 576 6.76 -19.50 -20.48
C LEU A 576 6.72 -19.02 -21.95
N ARG A 577 6.54 -19.96 -22.86
CA ARG A 577 6.16 -19.67 -24.25
C ARG A 577 4.66 -19.82 -24.37
N LYS A 578 3.98 -18.75 -24.77
CA LYS A 578 2.52 -18.71 -24.81
C LYS A 578 2.06 -18.22 -26.17
N THR A 579 1.17 -18.99 -26.82
CA THR A 579 0.44 -18.57 -28.02
C THR A 579 -1.04 -18.61 -27.69
N GLU A 580 -1.74 -17.52 -27.95
CA GLU A 580 -3.17 -17.41 -27.63
C GLU A 580 -3.92 -16.73 -28.76
N LEU A 581 -5.01 -17.38 -29.20
CA LEU A 581 -6.03 -16.77 -30.04
C LEU A 581 -7.30 -16.64 -29.21
N SER A 582 -7.85 -15.44 -29.10
CA SER A 582 -9.04 -15.19 -28.27
C SER A 582 -10.01 -14.26 -29.00
N TYR A 583 -11.29 -14.49 -28.75
CA TYR A 583 -12.40 -13.63 -29.11
C TYR A 583 -13.14 -13.19 -27.87
N LEU A 584 -13.48 -11.92 -27.78
CA LEU A 584 -14.25 -11.37 -26.66
C LEU A 584 -15.31 -10.42 -27.20
N GLN A 585 -16.55 -10.61 -26.73
CA GLN A 585 -17.69 -9.72 -26.98
C GLN A 585 -18.32 -9.28 -25.68
N GLU A 586 -18.44 -7.97 -25.50
CA GLU A 586 -19.19 -7.33 -24.40
C GLU A 586 -20.48 -6.72 -24.90
N ARG A 587 -21.54 -6.81 -24.09
CA ARG A 587 -22.86 -6.20 -24.37
C ARG A 587 -23.21 -5.17 -23.31
N LYS A 588 -23.99 -4.15 -23.68
CA LYS A 588 -24.41 -3.06 -22.78
C LYS A 588 -25.19 -3.55 -21.53
N GLY A 589 -25.82 -4.72 -21.59
CA GLY A 589 -26.53 -5.32 -20.45
C GLY A 589 -25.64 -6.04 -19.43
N GLY A 590 -24.32 -5.84 -19.45
CA GLY A 590 -23.39 -6.47 -18.51
C GLY A 590 -23.04 -7.94 -18.82
N PHE A 591 -23.54 -8.47 -19.93
CA PHE A 591 -23.18 -9.81 -20.40
C PHE A 591 -21.92 -9.75 -21.30
N SER A 592 -20.97 -10.64 -21.06
CA SER A 592 -19.83 -10.84 -21.94
C SER A 592 -19.59 -12.32 -22.22
N PHE A 593 -19.19 -12.57 -23.46
CA PHE A 593 -18.86 -13.90 -23.96
C PHE A 593 -17.46 -13.90 -24.53
N GLY A 594 -16.65 -14.89 -24.18
CA GLY A 594 -15.29 -15.04 -24.70
C GLY A 594 -15.00 -16.49 -25.08
N LEU A 595 -14.22 -16.65 -26.13
CA LEU A 595 -13.64 -17.92 -26.58
C LEU A 595 -12.13 -17.76 -26.66
N GLY A 596 -11.40 -18.79 -26.30
CA GLY A 596 -9.94 -18.81 -26.38
C GLY A 596 -9.37 -20.18 -26.62
N ILE A 597 -8.30 -20.21 -27.38
CA ILE A 597 -7.39 -21.35 -27.48
C ILE A 597 -6.01 -20.85 -27.10
N ARG A 598 -5.37 -21.56 -26.18
CA ARG A 598 -4.08 -21.17 -25.64
C ARG A 598 -3.15 -22.36 -25.54
N ASN A 599 -2.01 -22.28 -26.18
CA ASN A 599 -0.92 -23.22 -26.04
C ASN A 599 0.20 -22.62 -25.21
N GLU A 600 0.62 -23.33 -24.19
CA GLU A 600 1.66 -22.93 -23.24
C GLU A 600 2.73 -24.02 -23.19
N ILE A 601 4.00 -23.59 -23.27
CA ILE A 601 5.15 -24.44 -23.05
C ILE A 601 5.96 -23.81 -21.92
N GLN A 602 6.10 -24.53 -20.81
CA GLN A 602 6.84 -24.08 -19.64
C GLN A 602 8.15 -24.85 -19.55
N GLN A 603 9.23 -24.12 -19.29
CA GLN A 603 10.57 -24.65 -19.05
C GLN A 603 11.06 -24.14 -17.69
N MET A 604 11.78 -24.96 -16.97
CA MET A 604 12.37 -24.54 -15.69
C MET A 604 13.39 -23.41 -15.92
N ALA A 605 13.25 -22.33 -15.15
CA ALA A 605 14.23 -21.23 -15.15
C ALA A 605 15.25 -21.37 -14.02
N THR A 606 15.03 -22.27 -13.08
CA THR A 606 15.90 -22.51 -11.92
C THR A 606 15.91 -23.99 -11.53
N ASP A 607 16.95 -24.43 -10.85
CA ASP A 607 17.05 -25.82 -10.31
C ASP A 607 16.21 -26.06 -9.05
N ARG A 608 15.55 -25.00 -8.53
CA ARG A 608 14.75 -25.08 -7.29
C ARG A 608 13.36 -25.67 -7.49
N ILE A 609 12.93 -25.79 -8.74
CA ILE A 609 11.68 -26.43 -9.14
C ILE A 609 11.97 -27.47 -10.21
N ALA A 610 11.17 -28.52 -10.28
CA ALA A 610 11.28 -29.55 -11.30
C ALA A 610 9.88 -29.96 -11.77
N PHE A 611 9.71 -30.12 -13.08
CA PHE A 611 8.57 -30.82 -13.62
C PHE A 611 8.80 -32.32 -13.52
N ILE A 612 7.79 -33.04 -13.07
CA ILE A 612 7.83 -34.51 -12.87
C ILE A 612 6.64 -35.10 -13.62
N ASP A 613 6.90 -36.12 -14.42
CA ASP A 613 5.84 -36.87 -15.10
C ASP A 613 5.05 -37.77 -14.12
N GLY A 614 3.99 -38.43 -14.60
CA GLY A 614 3.15 -39.30 -13.82
C GLY A 614 3.88 -40.54 -13.24
N TYR A 615 5.11 -40.78 -13.65
CA TYR A 615 5.98 -41.89 -13.16
C TYR A 615 7.11 -41.40 -12.24
N GLY A 616 7.12 -40.11 -11.88
CA GLY A 616 8.14 -39.53 -11.00
C GLY A 616 9.46 -39.16 -11.68
N LYS A 617 9.54 -39.22 -13.02
CA LYS A 617 10.72 -38.86 -13.79
C LYS A 617 10.72 -37.35 -14.08
N LYS A 618 11.86 -36.71 -13.88
CA LYS A 618 12.04 -35.28 -14.26
C LYS A 618 11.92 -35.09 -15.76
N ILE A 619 11.09 -34.12 -16.17
CA ILE A 619 10.94 -33.69 -17.55
C ILE A 619 11.45 -32.26 -17.71
N LYS A 620 11.93 -31.93 -18.92
CA LYS A 620 12.51 -30.62 -19.21
C LYS A 620 11.45 -29.56 -19.46
N ASP A 621 10.43 -29.92 -20.21
CA ASP A 621 9.39 -29.03 -20.70
C ASP A 621 8.01 -29.62 -20.35
N TYR A 622 7.08 -28.74 -20.04
CA TYR A 622 5.67 -29.07 -19.86
C TYR A 622 4.85 -28.30 -20.88
N MET A 623 4.10 -29.01 -21.71
CA MET A 623 3.24 -28.39 -22.74
C MET A 623 1.77 -28.62 -22.38
N GLN A 624 0.98 -27.57 -22.52
CA GLN A 624 -0.45 -27.59 -22.27
C GLN A 624 -1.18 -26.80 -23.36
N THR A 625 -2.28 -27.36 -23.84
CA THR A 625 -3.22 -26.66 -24.72
C THR A 625 -4.57 -26.56 -24.04
N ASN A 626 -5.06 -25.34 -23.87
CA ASN A 626 -6.31 -25.02 -23.20
C ASN A 626 -7.32 -24.46 -24.19
N PHE A 627 -8.56 -24.93 -24.11
CA PHE A 627 -9.74 -24.30 -24.70
C PHE A 627 -10.51 -23.61 -23.60
N GLU A 628 -10.83 -22.35 -23.81
CA GLU A 628 -11.45 -21.51 -22.79
C GLU A 628 -12.75 -20.93 -23.32
N VAL A 629 -13.82 -21.07 -22.53
CA VAL A 629 -15.09 -20.38 -22.72
C VAL A 629 -15.32 -19.51 -21.51
N LYS A 630 -15.48 -18.21 -21.71
CA LYS A 630 -15.75 -17.23 -20.68
C LYS A 630 -17.18 -16.72 -20.81
N LEU A 631 -17.97 -16.93 -19.79
CA LEU A 631 -19.28 -16.32 -19.65
C LEU A 631 -19.23 -15.44 -18.40
N ARG A 632 -19.58 -14.17 -18.58
CA ARG A 632 -19.61 -13.23 -17.47
C ARG A 632 -20.88 -12.41 -17.54
N PHE A 633 -21.57 -12.31 -16.41
CA PHE A 633 -22.73 -11.47 -16.26
C PHE A 633 -22.50 -10.52 -15.07
N ALA A 634 -22.41 -9.24 -15.35
CA ALA A 634 -22.14 -8.19 -14.38
C ALA A 634 -22.96 -6.93 -14.72
N PRO A 635 -24.29 -6.98 -14.55
CA PRO A 635 -25.20 -5.91 -14.98
C PRO A 635 -24.96 -4.58 -14.26
N ASN A 636 -24.45 -4.64 -13.02
CA ASN A 636 -24.20 -3.47 -12.18
C ASN A 636 -22.75 -3.00 -12.22
N GLU A 637 -21.90 -3.64 -13.04
CA GLU A 637 -20.50 -3.23 -13.12
C GLU A 637 -20.40 -1.82 -13.70
N LYS A 638 -19.68 -0.97 -12.99
CA LYS A 638 -19.30 0.37 -13.44
C LYS A 638 -17.80 0.37 -13.73
N PHE A 639 -17.40 1.17 -14.68
CA PHE A 639 -15.98 1.34 -15.00
C PHE A 639 -15.71 2.78 -15.40
N TYR A 640 -14.51 3.19 -15.07
CA TYR A 640 -13.94 4.46 -15.49
C TYR A 640 -13.07 4.21 -16.72
N GLN A 641 -13.23 5.03 -17.75
CA GLN A 641 -12.51 4.89 -19.00
C GLN A 641 -11.77 6.19 -19.32
N THR A 642 -10.46 6.08 -19.53
CA THR A 642 -9.59 7.18 -19.91
C THR A 642 -9.15 7.07 -21.36
N LYS A 643 -8.24 7.95 -21.77
CA LYS A 643 -7.60 7.87 -23.08
C LYS A 643 -6.68 6.66 -23.23
N SER A 644 -6.18 6.09 -22.13
CA SER A 644 -5.18 5.00 -22.16
C SER A 644 -5.73 3.67 -21.67
N GLN A 645 -6.67 3.65 -20.73
CA GLN A 645 -7.11 2.43 -20.07
C GLN A 645 -8.58 2.49 -19.64
N ARG A 646 -9.13 1.30 -19.31
CA ARG A 646 -10.43 1.13 -18.65
C ARG A 646 -10.24 0.36 -17.36
N PHE A 647 -10.81 0.86 -16.29
CA PHE A 647 -10.72 0.27 -14.96
C PHE A 647 -12.12 -0.04 -14.43
N PRO A 648 -12.35 -1.22 -13.84
CA PRO A 648 -13.58 -1.48 -13.13
C PRO A 648 -13.63 -0.65 -11.86
N ILE A 649 -14.78 -0.05 -11.59
CA ILE A 649 -15.06 0.54 -10.29
C ILE A 649 -15.61 -0.59 -9.43
N ASN A 650 -14.86 -1.02 -8.41
CA ASN A 650 -15.34 -2.01 -7.48
C ASN A 650 -16.46 -1.41 -6.63
N LEU A 651 -17.69 -1.81 -6.93
CA LEU A 651 -18.81 -1.63 -6.04
C LEU A 651 -18.83 -2.82 -5.07
N ASP A 652 -19.21 -2.58 -3.81
CA ASP A 652 -19.21 -3.63 -2.76
C ASP A 652 -20.29 -4.71 -2.97
N ALA A 653 -20.96 -4.71 -4.09
CA ALA A 653 -21.94 -5.72 -4.45
C ALA A 653 -21.58 -6.42 -5.77
N PRO A 654 -21.82 -7.74 -5.88
CA PRO A 654 -21.62 -8.49 -7.09
C PRO A 654 -22.53 -8.03 -8.23
#